data_a8812effc54ec4ab030cc4fd6b0bc946
#
_entry.id   a8812effc54ec4ab030cc4fd6b0bc946
#
_cell.length_a   1.000
_cell.length_b   1.000
_cell.length_c   1.000
_cell.angle_alpha   90.00
_cell.angle_beta   90.00
_cell.angle_gamma   90.00
#
_symmetry.space_group_name_H-M   'P 1'
#
loop_
_entity.id
_entity.type
_entity.pdbx_description
1 polymer ?
#
loop_
_entity_poly.entity_id
_entity_poly.type
_entity_poly.pdbx_seq_one_letter_code
_entity_poly.pdbx_strand_id
1 'polypeptide(L)'
;MRFFPLSLAGVFLLAARVVVVVVVVVVVVVARRRTRCVDDPVVIVRRATREAMDAGADVGVGIVVGAECGAHPRQTTTRIRPAQPSHEAREHRRNAARVMRANASGVGAVDARALRATASATGRRVSSASGSRITVSRRRVRAMATTADGERVKKLQNGSDIRGVALEGVEGEGITLDATTASAIGRAFADWLMVKTGAREVTIGVGRDPRLSGEMLRDAMFAGMAASGAKVVDMGLATTPACFMATVTPGVEYAGSVMLTASHLPFNRNGMKFFTSAGGLDKPDIKDICARAAAYVEAGGLSVNAPSGVVRAPFLPTYAAQLCDIIRKGVNSPTHYDKPLSGMKIVVDAGNGSGGFFADLVLAPLGADTNGSQFLNPDGSFPNHSPNPEDKEAMEAGVRAVLSSKADLGIVFDTDVDRSAVIDASGKEINRNKLIALLSEIVLKENPGATIVTDSVTSDGLHKFIKAKGGHHLRFMRGYKNVINKGKELNAAGVVTPLMIETSGHGAMSENYDLDDGAYLAVKIIIEAVRRRIANEPSIGQVLETLEEPLEEAEVRLKIVDPDFKAYGGNVIESLLETVNDTDHPLFGKSSPAEDNYEGLRVCVDEGDGNKGWFLLRCSLHDPVMVLNFESQVSGGVKIMAEEVGAWLIDQNFSKLDASAVHALYRTP
;
A
#
# COMPACT_ATOMS: atom_id res chain seq x y z
N MET A 1 36.63 -4.07 43.12
CA MET A 1 37.10 -2.97 42.25
C MET A 1 38.41 -3.37 41.62
N ARG A 2 38.39 -3.77 40.34
CA ARG A 2 39.62 -3.95 39.56
C ARG A 2 39.44 -3.15 38.27
N PHE A 3 40.24 -2.08 38.17
CA PHE A 3 40.34 -1.27 36.97
C PHE A 3 41.20 -2.04 35.95
N PHE A 4 40.69 -2.19 34.71
CA PHE A 4 41.49 -2.57 33.57
C PHE A 4 41.88 -1.28 32.81
N PRO A 5 43.15 -1.09 32.47
CA PRO A 5 43.55 0.08 31.69
C PRO A 5 43.21 -0.10 30.21
N LEU A 6 42.50 0.87 29.64
CA LEU A 6 42.31 1.03 28.20
C LEU A 6 43.69 1.34 27.58
N SER A 7 44.10 0.51 26.64
CA SER A 7 45.38 0.66 25.95
C SER A 7 45.38 1.91 25.05
N LEU A 8 46.44 2.70 25.13
CA LEU A 8 46.68 3.90 24.32
C LEU A 8 46.59 3.65 22.79
N ALA A 9 46.68 2.41 22.34
CA ALA A 9 46.61 2.05 20.94
C ALA A 9 45.23 2.33 20.28
N GLY A 10 44.10 2.24 21.03
CA GLY A 10 42.78 2.51 20.51
C GLY A 10 42.51 3.99 20.23
N VAL A 11 43.09 4.88 21.04
CA VAL A 11 42.94 6.32 20.87
C VAL A 11 43.77 6.86 19.69
N PHE A 12 44.93 6.29 19.46
CA PHE A 12 45.76 6.65 18.30
C PHE A 12 45.17 6.21 16.95
N LEU A 13 44.48 5.08 16.90
CA LEU A 13 43.78 4.64 15.66
C LEU A 13 42.57 5.53 15.32
N LEU A 14 41.84 6.01 16.33
CA LEU A 14 40.69 6.92 16.11
C LEU A 14 41.18 8.32 15.66
N ALA A 15 42.27 8.82 16.26
CA ALA A 15 42.88 10.10 15.88
C ALA A 15 43.50 10.03 14.46
N ALA A 16 44.11 8.90 14.09
CA ALA A 16 44.67 8.71 12.75
C ALA A 16 43.59 8.66 11.66
N ARG A 17 42.39 8.06 11.93
CA ARG A 17 41.27 8.06 10.99
C ARG A 17 40.68 9.46 10.74
N VAL A 18 40.55 10.28 11.78
CA VAL A 18 40.05 11.66 11.65
C VAL A 18 41.07 12.55 10.92
N VAL A 19 42.38 12.36 11.17
CA VAL A 19 43.43 13.13 10.51
C VAL A 19 43.55 12.78 9.02
N VAL A 20 43.35 11.51 8.60
CA VAL A 20 43.41 11.10 7.19
C VAL A 20 42.26 11.69 6.40
N VAL A 21 41.02 11.75 6.95
CA VAL A 21 39.88 12.37 6.29
C VAL A 21 40.07 13.89 6.12
N VAL A 22 40.59 14.58 7.12
CA VAL A 22 40.87 16.02 7.05
C VAL A 22 42.04 16.34 6.09
N VAL A 23 43.08 15.49 6.03
CA VAL A 23 44.20 15.68 5.12
C VAL A 23 43.82 15.45 3.66
N VAL A 24 42.94 14.48 3.34
CA VAL A 24 42.47 14.25 1.97
C VAL A 24 41.60 15.44 1.47
N VAL A 25 40.75 16.04 2.32
CA VAL A 25 39.98 17.22 1.96
C VAL A 25 40.86 18.46 1.80
N VAL A 26 41.89 18.66 2.64
CA VAL A 26 42.79 19.80 2.56
C VAL A 26 43.75 19.67 1.36
N VAL A 27 44.24 18.47 1.01
CA VAL A 27 45.10 18.25 -0.16
C VAL A 27 44.37 18.52 -1.46
N VAL A 28 43.07 18.16 -1.57
CA VAL A 28 42.23 18.47 -2.77
C VAL A 28 42.01 19.97 -2.91
N VAL A 29 41.82 20.72 -1.83
CA VAL A 29 41.65 22.18 -1.86
C VAL A 29 42.97 22.91 -2.15
N VAL A 30 44.11 22.43 -1.66
CA VAL A 30 45.43 23.04 -1.91
C VAL A 30 45.96 22.71 -3.31
N ALA A 31 45.71 21.51 -3.85
CA ALA A 31 46.05 21.15 -5.23
C ALA A 31 45.30 22.03 -6.27
N ARG A 32 44.07 22.43 -5.99
CA ARG A 32 43.32 23.36 -6.87
C ARG A 32 43.91 24.77 -7.00
N ARG A 33 44.78 25.18 -6.07
CA ARG A 33 45.40 26.53 -6.13
C ARG A 33 46.75 26.57 -6.86
N ARG A 34 47.36 25.44 -7.22
CA ARG A 34 48.73 25.41 -7.76
C ARG A 34 48.94 24.79 -9.13
N THR A 35 47.97 24.16 -9.75
CA THR A 35 48.16 23.54 -11.08
C THR A 35 47.26 24.20 -12.14
N ARG A 36 47.92 24.84 -13.10
CA ARG A 36 47.32 25.20 -14.40
C ARG A 36 47.19 23.90 -15.21
N CYS A 37 45.97 23.67 -15.72
CA CYS A 37 45.60 22.76 -16.80
C CYS A 37 46.53 21.56 -17.04
N VAL A 38 46.20 20.40 -16.41
CA VAL A 38 46.35 19.06 -17.00
C VAL A 38 45.56 18.09 -16.09
N ASP A 39 44.78 17.22 -16.71
CA ASP A 39 44.01 16.08 -16.19
C ASP A 39 42.64 16.36 -15.55
N ASP A 40 41.69 15.57 -16.01
CA ASP A 40 40.30 15.54 -15.60
C ASP A 40 40.18 15.25 -14.08
N PRO A 41 39.58 16.14 -13.29
CA PRO A 41 39.45 15.98 -11.84
C PRO A 41 38.70 14.71 -11.43
N VAL A 42 37.88 14.12 -12.30
CA VAL A 42 37.16 12.85 -12.06
C VAL A 42 38.13 11.66 -11.99
N VAL A 43 39.22 11.66 -12.76
CA VAL A 43 40.23 10.59 -12.77
C VAL A 43 41.06 10.59 -11.47
N ILE A 44 41.40 11.78 -10.97
CA ILE A 44 42.17 11.93 -9.72
C ILE A 44 41.33 11.47 -8.50
N VAL A 45 40.05 11.81 -8.46
CA VAL A 45 39.16 11.37 -7.35
C VAL A 45 38.92 9.86 -7.40
N ARG A 46 38.75 9.25 -8.57
CA ARG A 46 38.61 7.80 -8.72
C ARG A 46 39.84 7.01 -8.29
N ARG A 47 41.04 7.55 -8.51
CA ARG A 47 42.27 6.89 -8.10
C ARG A 47 42.49 6.97 -6.59
N ALA A 48 42.24 8.14 -5.98
CA ALA A 48 42.37 8.34 -4.54
C ALA A 48 41.34 7.54 -3.72
N THR A 49 40.08 7.43 -4.22
CA THR A 49 39.06 6.60 -3.58
C THR A 49 39.35 5.11 -3.69
N ARG A 50 39.92 4.64 -4.79
CA ARG A 50 40.32 3.23 -4.95
C ARG A 50 41.47 2.84 -4.02
N GLU A 51 42.46 3.70 -3.90
CA GLU A 51 43.61 3.48 -2.97
C GLU A 51 43.18 3.54 -1.48
N ALA A 52 42.13 4.32 -1.15
CA ALA A 52 41.54 4.37 0.20
C ALA A 52 40.65 3.16 0.53
N MET A 53 39.91 2.63 -0.45
CA MET A 53 39.13 1.40 -0.30
C MET A 53 40.00 0.16 -0.15
N ASP A 54 41.10 0.09 -0.88
CA ASP A 54 42.10 -1.00 -0.77
C ASP A 54 42.83 -0.97 0.61
N ALA A 55 42.79 0.17 1.31
CA ALA A 55 43.33 0.34 2.66
C ALA A 55 42.25 0.10 3.78
N GLY A 56 41.05 -0.34 3.43
CA GLY A 56 39.98 -0.68 4.39
C GLY A 56 39.32 0.50 5.11
N ALA A 57 39.28 1.69 4.48
CA ALA A 57 38.60 2.87 5.03
C ALA A 57 37.21 3.06 4.40
N ASP A 58 36.18 3.25 5.25
CA ASP A 58 34.85 3.63 4.79
C ASP A 58 34.83 5.05 4.23
N VAL A 59 34.64 5.19 2.93
CA VAL A 59 34.63 6.49 2.22
C VAL A 59 33.22 6.77 1.68
N GLY A 60 32.46 7.61 2.37
CA GLY A 60 31.23 8.20 1.85
C GLY A 60 31.58 9.33 0.85
N VAL A 61 31.30 9.13 -0.45
CA VAL A 61 31.51 10.14 -1.50
C VAL A 61 30.23 10.90 -1.75
N GLY A 62 30.10 12.10 -1.18
CA GLY A 62 29.11 13.09 -1.59
C GLY A 62 29.71 14.00 -2.69
N ILE A 63 29.23 13.91 -3.93
CA ILE A 63 29.63 14.81 -5.02
C ILE A 63 28.70 16.03 -5.00
N VAL A 64 29.19 17.16 -4.47
CA VAL A 64 28.57 18.47 -4.69
C VAL A 64 29.29 19.15 -5.84
N VAL A 65 28.67 19.20 -7.00
CA VAL A 65 29.19 19.99 -8.16
C VAL A 65 28.63 21.40 -8.05
N GLY A 66 29.40 22.30 -7.42
CA GLY A 66 29.17 23.73 -7.48
C GLY A 66 30.17 24.36 -8.44
N ALA A 67 29.73 24.84 -9.60
CA ALA A 67 30.54 25.59 -10.52
C ALA A 67 30.28 27.10 -10.33
N GLU A 68 31.24 27.80 -9.71
CA GLU A 68 31.38 29.25 -9.90
C GLU A 68 32.86 29.59 -10.11
N CYS A 69 33.19 29.94 -11.34
CA CYS A 69 34.42 30.68 -11.66
C CYS A 69 34.01 32.00 -12.33
N GLY A 70 34.19 33.08 -11.60
CA GLY A 70 34.05 34.42 -12.12
C GLY A 70 35.12 34.76 -13.17
N ALA A 71 34.67 35.10 -14.36
CA ALA A 71 35.43 35.94 -15.34
C ALA A 71 34.40 36.63 -16.23
N HIS A 72 34.46 37.95 -16.28
CA HIS A 72 33.62 38.78 -17.10
C HIS A 72 33.68 38.40 -18.60
N PRO A 73 32.58 38.16 -19.28
CA PRO A 73 32.58 38.14 -20.74
C PRO A 73 32.12 39.50 -21.31
N ARG A 74 32.91 39.94 -22.29
CA ARG A 74 32.51 41.01 -23.21
C ARG A 74 31.26 40.53 -23.96
N GLN A 75 30.24 41.39 -24.00
CA GLN A 75 29.01 41.17 -24.77
C GLN A 75 29.32 41.20 -26.27
N THR A 76 29.04 40.08 -26.93
CA THR A 76 28.77 40.05 -28.38
C THR A 76 27.37 39.48 -28.57
N THR A 77 26.42 40.38 -28.84
CA THR A 77 25.02 40.03 -29.14
C THR A 77 24.90 39.51 -30.56
N THR A 78 24.74 38.19 -30.70
CA THR A 78 24.23 37.62 -31.97
C THR A 78 22.75 37.27 -31.76
N ARG A 79 21.88 38.06 -32.40
CA ARG A 79 20.43 37.78 -32.44
C ARG A 79 20.20 36.57 -33.33
N ILE A 80 19.82 35.43 -32.75
CA ILE A 80 19.25 34.29 -33.48
C ILE A 80 17.74 34.54 -33.58
N ARG A 81 17.24 34.72 -34.81
CA ARG A 81 15.80 34.74 -35.10
C ARG A 81 15.24 33.34 -34.92
N PRO A 82 14.07 33.14 -34.24
CA PRO A 82 13.43 31.84 -34.18
C PRO A 82 12.95 31.43 -35.58
N ALA A 83 13.24 30.19 -35.96
CA ALA A 83 12.77 29.55 -37.17
C ALA A 83 11.24 29.47 -37.19
N GLN A 84 10.62 29.74 -38.31
CA GLN A 84 9.17 29.58 -38.49
C GLN A 84 8.83 28.09 -38.54
N PRO A 85 7.72 27.65 -37.89
CA PRO A 85 7.30 26.23 -37.92
C PRO A 85 6.88 25.82 -39.32
N SER A 86 7.25 24.59 -39.73
CA SER A 86 6.94 23.96 -41.00
C SER A 86 5.44 23.84 -41.29
N HIS A 87 5.10 23.69 -42.54
CA HIS A 87 3.71 23.64 -43.03
C HIS A 87 2.87 22.52 -42.35
N GLU A 88 3.48 21.38 -42.05
CA GLU A 88 2.84 20.26 -41.37
C GLU A 88 2.44 20.55 -39.91
N ALA A 89 3.23 21.32 -39.17
CA ALA A 89 2.88 21.74 -37.81
C ALA A 89 1.68 22.71 -37.75
N ARG A 90 1.39 23.41 -38.85
CA ARG A 90 0.20 24.28 -38.96
C ARG A 90 -1.06 23.49 -39.28
N GLU A 91 -0.94 22.38 -40.00
CA GLU A 91 -2.08 21.52 -40.38
C GLU A 91 -2.56 20.69 -39.18
N HIS A 92 -1.65 20.13 -38.35
CA HIS A 92 -1.99 19.45 -37.15
C HIS A 92 -2.72 20.33 -36.11
N ARG A 93 -2.34 21.58 -35.97
CA ARG A 93 -3.06 22.53 -35.07
C ARG A 93 -4.44 22.91 -35.61
N ARG A 94 -4.66 22.95 -36.93
CA ARG A 94 -5.98 23.21 -37.53
C ARG A 94 -6.92 22.03 -37.39
N ASN A 95 -6.42 20.80 -37.48
CA ASN A 95 -7.22 19.59 -37.27
C ASN A 95 -7.62 19.39 -35.81
N ALA A 96 -6.74 19.65 -34.85
CA ALA A 96 -7.07 19.60 -33.41
C ALA A 96 -8.15 20.62 -33.03
N ALA A 97 -8.10 21.85 -33.61
CA ALA A 97 -9.13 22.87 -33.35
C ALA A 97 -10.49 22.54 -34.02
N ARG A 98 -10.48 21.73 -35.08
CA ARG A 98 -11.71 21.28 -35.76
C ARG A 98 -12.40 20.15 -35.02
N VAL A 99 -11.64 19.25 -34.39
CA VAL A 99 -12.17 18.17 -33.54
C VAL A 99 -12.77 18.74 -32.23
N MET A 100 -12.15 19.77 -31.65
CA MET A 100 -12.70 20.44 -30.46
C MET A 100 -13.98 21.24 -30.71
N ARG A 101 -14.23 21.71 -31.99
CA ARG A 101 -15.48 22.38 -32.34
C ARG A 101 -16.61 21.43 -32.74
N ALA A 102 -16.31 20.19 -33.12
CA ALA A 102 -17.33 19.19 -33.45
C ALA A 102 -17.98 18.57 -32.20
N ASN A 103 -17.27 18.50 -31.07
CA ASN A 103 -17.79 17.98 -29.82
C ASN A 103 -18.58 19.00 -28.95
N ALA A 104 -18.66 20.29 -29.41
CA ALA A 104 -19.39 21.34 -28.71
C ALA A 104 -20.83 21.58 -29.25
N SER A 105 -21.29 20.84 -30.27
CA SER A 105 -22.57 21.06 -30.94
C SER A 105 -23.58 19.92 -30.77
N GLY A 106 -23.39 19.02 -29.80
CA GLY A 106 -24.20 17.82 -29.60
C GLY A 106 -24.98 17.74 -28.28
N VAL A 107 -25.34 18.88 -27.66
CA VAL A 107 -26.30 18.84 -26.51
C VAL A 107 -27.56 19.57 -26.95
N GLY A 108 -28.58 18.77 -27.31
CA GLY A 108 -29.90 19.24 -27.67
C GLY A 108 -30.62 19.86 -26.47
N ALA A 109 -31.12 21.08 -26.68
CA ALA A 109 -31.96 21.79 -25.74
C ALA A 109 -33.25 20.98 -25.47
N VAL A 110 -33.49 20.58 -24.21
CA VAL A 110 -34.79 20.07 -23.78
C VAL A 110 -35.69 21.24 -23.35
N ASP A 111 -36.82 21.37 -24.03
CA ASP A 111 -37.79 22.45 -23.97
C ASP A 111 -38.44 22.57 -22.56
N ALA A 112 -38.23 23.70 -21.92
CA ALA A 112 -38.75 24.04 -20.57
C ALA A 112 -40.19 24.56 -20.62
N ARG A 113 -41.13 23.89 -21.37
CA ARG A 113 -42.53 24.34 -21.54
C ARG A 113 -43.61 23.38 -21.09
N ALA A 114 -43.32 22.29 -20.41
CA ALA A 114 -44.33 21.29 -20.05
C ALA A 114 -44.55 21.08 -18.54
N LEU A 115 -44.36 22.09 -17.68
CA LEU A 115 -44.70 22.02 -16.25
C LEU A 115 -45.33 23.33 -15.72
N ARG A 116 -46.36 23.85 -16.43
CA ARG A 116 -47.27 24.90 -15.92
C ARG A 116 -48.68 24.61 -16.38
N ALA A 117 -49.36 23.68 -15.73
CA ALA A 117 -50.84 23.63 -15.72
C ALA A 117 -51.27 22.58 -14.70
N THR A 118 -51.46 22.95 -13.47
CA THR A 118 -52.58 22.50 -12.59
C THR A 118 -52.36 23.12 -11.20
N ALA A 119 -52.87 24.32 -11.00
CA ALA A 119 -53.34 24.82 -9.71
C ALA A 119 -54.27 26.01 -9.98
N SER A 120 -55.55 25.75 -10.16
CA SER A 120 -56.61 26.76 -10.20
C SER A 120 -57.59 26.49 -9.07
N ALA A 121 -57.78 27.55 -8.29
CA ALA A 121 -59.00 27.96 -7.59
C ALA A 121 -59.43 27.16 -6.33
N THR A 122 -59.23 27.77 -5.15
CA THR A 122 -60.38 28.23 -4.36
C THR A 122 -59.96 29.38 -3.47
N GLY A 123 -60.52 30.55 -3.71
CA GLY A 123 -60.30 31.75 -2.92
C GLY A 123 -61.14 31.75 -1.67
N ARG A 124 -60.58 32.26 -0.58
CA ARG A 124 -61.32 32.93 0.50
C ARG A 124 -60.47 34.08 1.05
N ARG A 125 -61.00 35.30 0.83
CA ARG A 125 -60.54 36.52 1.51
C ARG A 125 -60.88 36.43 2.99
N VAL A 126 -59.94 36.68 3.87
CA VAL A 126 -60.19 37.22 5.23
C VAL A 126 -59.20 38.35 5.47
N SER A 127 -59.76 39.41 6.02
CA SER A 127 -59.27 40.74 6.23
C SER A 127 -58.06 40.87 7.17
N SER A 128 -57.30 41.93 6.92
CA SER A 128 -56.24 42.54 7.71
C SER A 128 -56.49 42.69 9.20
N ALA A 129 -55.52 42.27 10.03
CA ALA A 129 -55.30 42.82 11.36
C ALA A 129 -53.81 43.02 11.58
N SER A 130 -53.52 44.20 12.12
CA SER A 130 -52.29 44.86 12.41
C SER A 130 -51.15 44.03 13.04
N GLY A 131 -49.97 44.33 12.60
CA GLY A 131 -48.62 44.39 13.11
C GLY A 131 -48.26 43.81 14.48
N SER A 132 -47.39 42.85 14.43
CA SER A 132 -46.29 42.72 15.39
C SER A 132 -45.11 42.03 14.70
N ARG A 133 -44.00 42.78 14.47
CA ARG A 133 -42.77 42.17 13.99
C ARG A 133 -42.18 41.33 15.10
N ILE A 134 -42.43 40.03 15.07
CA ILE A 134 -41.68 39.07 15.85
C ILE A 134 -40.33 38.90 15.13
N THR A 135 -39.29 39.57 15.64
CA THR A 135 -37.90 39.27 15.33
C THR A 135 -37.61 37.89 15.91
N VAL A 136 -37.75 36.85 15.11
CA VAL A 136 -37.23 35.52 15.45
C VAL A 136 -35.70 35.62 15.39
N SER A 137 -35.13 35.89 16.56
CA SER A 137 -33.69 35.68 16.80
C SER A 137 -33.41 34.20 16.46
N ARG A 138 -32.75 33.96 15.33
CA ARG A 138 -32.14 32.66 15.03
C ARG A 138 -30.99 32.47 16.03
N ARG A 139 -31.31 32.10 17.27
CA ARG A 139 -30.35 31.43 18.15
C ARG A 139 -30.01 30.14 17.43
N ARG A 140 -28.84 30.09 16.78
CA ARG A 140 -28.20 28.83 16.44
C ARG A 140 -28.09 28.06 17.76
N VAL A 141 -28.96 27.07 17.94
CA VAL A 141 -28.75 26.03 18.95
C VAL A 141 -27.50 25.31 18.51
N ARG A 142 -26.36 25.69 19.09
CA ARG A 142 -25.13 24.95 18.97
C ARG A 142 -25.37 23.68 19.77
N ALA A 143 -25.70 22.58 19.09
CA ALA A 143 -25.67 21.28 19.74
C ALA A 143 -24.28 21.10 20.30
N MET A 144 -24.13 21.06 21.61
CA MET A 144 -22.88 20.71 22.26
C MET A 144 -22.66 19.23 21.96
N ALA A 145 -21.55 18.91 21.26
CA ALA A 145 -21.13 17.53 21.07
C ALA A 145 -20.96 16.88 22.47
N THR A 146 -21.29 15.62 22.56
CA THR A 146 -21.28 14.86 23.81
C THR A 146 -20.00 14.04 23.92
N THR A 147 -19.66 13.56 25.11
CA THR A 147 -18.56 12.60 25.33
C THR A 147 -18.78 11.32 24.51
N ALA A 148 -20.03 10.97 24.19
CA ALA A 148 -20.35 9.85 23.30
C ALA A 148 -19.82 10.04 21.86
N ASP A 149 -19.78 11.27 21.35
CA ASP A 149 -19.22 11.57 20.02
C ASP A 149 -17.70 11.42 20.00
N GLY A 150 -17.01 11.80 21.08
CA GLY A 150 -15.57 11.59 21.23
C GLY A 150 -15.21 10.10 21.29
N GLU A 151 -15.97 9.30 22.03
CA GLU A 151 -15.76 7.84 22.08
C GLU A 151 -16.01 7.17 20.73
N ARG A 152 -16.98 7.67 19.95
CA ARG A 152 -17.20 7.20 18.55
C ARG A 152 -15.94 7.40 17.71
N VAL A 153 -15.29 8.57 17.80
CA VAL A 153 -14.06 8.86 17.05
C VAL A 153 -12.92 7.90 17.42
N LYS A 154 -12.72 7.62 18.70
CA LYS A 154 -11.68 6.66 19.16
C LYS A 154 -11.90 5.26 18.62
N LYS A 155 -13.15 4.83 18.43
CA LYS A 155 -13.51 3.53 17.86
C LYS A 155 -13.26 3.40 16.35
N LEU A 156 -12.93 4.48 15.66
CA LEU A 156 -12.58 4.45 14.24
C LEU A 156 -11.17 3.92 13.99
N GLN A 157 -10.32 3.83 15.04
CA GLN A 157 -9.01 3.22 14.89
C GLN A 157 -9.13 1.75 14.48
N ASN A 158 -8.54 1.41 13.35
CA ASN A 158 -8.45 0.06 12.81
C ASN A 158 -6.96 -0.25 12.54
N GLY A 159 -6.29 -0.81 13.54
CA GLY A 159 -4.85 -1.03 13.45
C GLY A 159 -4.05 0.28 13.30
N SER A 160 -3.34 0.40 12.19
CA SER A 160 -2.56 1.57 11.76
C SER A 160 -3.34 2.54 10.88
N ASP A 161 -4.63 2.29 10.66
CA ASP A 161 -5.53 3.10 9.83
C ASP A 161 -6.70 3.65 10.64
N ILE A 162 -7.47 4.53 10.02
CA ILE A 162 -8.80 4.94 10.48
C ILE A 162 -9.82 4.39 9.48
N ARG A 163 -10.88 3.72 9.95
CA ARG A 163 -11.93 3.14 9.11
C ARG A 163 -13.31 3.40 9.71
N GLY A 164 -14.32 3.66 8.88
CA GLY A 164 -15.69 3.86 9.33
C GLY A 164 -16.72 3.76 8.22
N VAL A 165 -17.99 3.77 8.62
CA VAL A 165 -19.14 3.91 7.71
C VAL A 165 -19.27 5.39 7.36
N ALA A 166 -19.14 5.74 6.09
CA ALA A 166 -19.18 7.11 5.60
C ALA A 166 -20.46 7.46 4.82
N LEU A 167 -21.21 6.44 4.36
CA LEU A 167 -22.49 6.60 3.66
C LEU A 167 -23.53 5.63 4.23
N GLU A 168 -24.79 6.00 4.13
CA GLU A 168 -25.93 5.10 4.34
C GLU A 168 -26.06 4.11 3.16
N GLY A 169 -26.83 3.06 3.31
CA GLY A 169 -27.19 2.13 2.25
C GLY A 169 -26.95 0.66 2.58
N VAL A 170 -26.38 0.34 3.75
CA VAL A 170 -26.29 -1.01 4.29
C VAL A 170 -27.12 -1.09 5.56
N GLU A 171 -28.07 -2.03 5.60
CA GLU A 171 -28.98 -2.20 6.73
C GLU A 171 -28.22 -2.51 8.02
N GLY A 172 -28.57 -1.82 9.10
CA GLY A 172 -27.91 -1.99 10.40
C GLY A 172 -26.60 -1.21 10.57
N GLU A 173 -26.10 -0.54 9.53
CA GLU A 173 -24.85 0.25 9.58
C GLU A 173 -25.14 1.76 9.59
N GLY A 174 -25.01 2.38 10.77
CA GLY A 174 -25.09 3.84 10.90
C GLY A 174 -23.79 4.54 10.56
N ILE A 175 -23.86 5.81 10.08
CA ILE A 175 -22.66 6.61 9.77
C ILE A 175 -21.81 6.83 11.04
N THR A 176 -20.54 6.48 10.95
CA THR A 176 -19.55 6.66 12.01
C THR A 176 -18.43 7.62 11.62
N LEU A 177 -18.17 7.78 10.31
CA LEU A 177 -17.15 8.67 9.73
C LEU A 177 -17.82 9.73 8.89
N ASP A 178 -18.26 10.81 9.53
CA ASP A 178 -18.89 11.98 8.90
C ASP A 178 -17.88 13.13 8.63
N ALA A 179 -18.35 14.19 7.99
CA ALA A 179 -17.54 15.35 7.67
C ALA A 179 -16.96 16.04 8.94
N THR A 180 -17.70 16.08 10.05
CA THR A 180 -17.23 16.67 11.31
C THR A 180 -16.06 15.86 11.88
N THR A 181 -16.20 14.55 11.88
CA THR A 181 -15.16 13.61 12.29
C THR A 181 -13.93 13.72 11.40
N ALA A 182 -14.11 13.78 10.07
CA ALA A 182 -13.00 13.95 9.12
C ALA A 182 -12.25 15.28 9.33
N SER A 183 -12.96 16.36 9.59
CA SER A 183 -12.34 17.67 9.92
C SER A 183 -11.52 17.58 11.22
N ALA A 184 -12.06 16.94 12.27
CA ALA A 184 -11.34 16.74 13.53
C ALA A 184 -10.07 15.91 13.34
N ILE A 185 -10.14 14.82 12.55
CA ILE A 185 -8.99 13.97 12.24
C ILE A 185 -7.95 14.75 11.43
N GLY A 186 -8.37 15.51 10.41
CA GLY A 186 -7.46 16.35 9.63
C GLY A 186 -6.70 17.37 10.50
N ARG A 187 -7.40 18.03 11.43
CA ARG A 187 -6.79 18.92 12.40
C ARG A 187 -5.81 18.21 13.32
N ALA A 188 -6.23 17.06 13.87
CA ALA A 188 -5.42 16.26 14.76
C ALA A 188 -4.13 15.76 14.10
N PHE A 189 -4.20 15.33 12.83
CA PHE A 189 -3.02 14.90 12.07
C PHE A 189 -2.05 16.06 11.82
N ALA A 190 -2.54 17.23 11.42
CA ALA A 190 -1.70 18.41 11.22
C ALA A 190 -0.97 18.81 12.51
N ASP A 191 -1.68 18.88 13.65
CA ASP A 191 -1.08 19.20 14.94
C ASP A 191 -0.08 18.12 15.40
N TRP A 192 -0.41 16.84 15.19
CA TRP A 192 0.49 15.72 15.47
C TRP A 192 1.79 15.83 14.65
N LEU A 193 1.66 16.12 13.34
CA LEU A 193 2.79 16.23 12.42
C LEU A 193 3.70 17.40 12.77
N MET A 194 3.13 18.57 13.12
CA MET A 194 3.91 19.74 13.59
C MET A 194 4.70 19.43 14.87
N VAL A 195 4.09 18.69 15.80
CA VAL A 195 4.78 18.24 17.02
C VAL A 195 5.92 17.27 16.68
N LYS A 196 5.69 16.30 15.82
CA LYS A 196 6.71 15.29 15.42
C LYS A 196 7.88 15.89 14.67
N THR A 197 7.62 16.87 13.80
CA THR A 197 8.67 17.51 12.97
C THR A 197 9.31 18.71 13.66
N GLY A 198 8.72 19.25 14.73
CA GLY A 198 9.13 20.51 15.35
C GLY A 198 8.87 21.75 14.47
N ALA A 199 8.19 21.57 13.33
CA ALA A 199 7.91 22.64 12.39
C ALA A 199 6.68 23.44 12.81
N ARG A 200 6.70 24.76 12.56
CA ARG A 200 5.54 25.65 12.79
C ARG A 200 4.53 25.60 11.64
N GLU A 201 4.96 25.19 10.48
CA GLU A 201 4.15 25.06 9.28
C GLU A 201 4.56 23.78 8.55
N VAL A 202 3.59 22.99 8.11
CA VAL A 202 3.79 21.75 7.36
C VAL A 202 2.95 21.76 6.09
N THR A 203 3.46 21.15 5.02
CA THR A 203 2.68 20.89 3.81
C THR A 203 2.19 19.45 3.84
N ILE A 204 0.88 19.24 3.66
CA ILE A 204 0.23 17.94 3.72
C ILE A 204 -0.48 17.67 2.38
N GLY A 205 -0.12 16.58 1.71
CA GLY A 205 -0.82 16.08 0.53
C GLY A 205 -2.01 15.20 0.92
N VAL A 206 -3.15 15.34 0.24
CA VAL A 206 -4.30 14.45 0.43
C VAL A 206 -4.75 13.90 -0.91
N GLY A 207 -4.65 12.58 -1.06
CA GLY A 207 -5.18 11.82 -2.18
C GLY A 207 -6.42 11.03 -1.80
N ARG A 208 -7.17 10.55 -2.76
CA ARG A 208 -8.34 9.71 -2.55
C ARG A 208 -8.50 8.66 -3.64
N ASP A 209 -9.15 7.56 -3.30
CA ASP A 209 -9.71 6.61 -4.25
C ASP A 209 -11.06 7.13 -4.82
N PRO A 210 -11.73 6.39 -5.73
CA PRO A 210 -12.97 6.86 -6.33
C PRO A 210 -14.21 6.79 -5.43
N ARG A 211 -14.13 6.34 -4.17
CA ARG A 211 -15.29 6.18 -3.27
C ARG A 211 -16.16 7.41 -3.21
N LEU A 212 -17.48 7.21 -3.25
CA LEU A 212 -18.48 8.29 -3.34
C LEU A 212 -18.40 9.30 -2.19
N SER A 213 -18.01 8.87 -0.99
CA SER A 213 -17.81 9.75 0.17
C SER A 213 -16.49 10.53 0.13
N GLY A 214 -15.58 10.22 -0.79
CA GLY A 214 -14.20 10.72 -0.80
C GLY A 214 -14.12 12.26 -0.87
N GLU A 215 -14.92 12.92 -1.69
CA GLU A 215 -14.89 14.39 -1.83
C GLU A 215 -15.36 15.12 -0.57
N MET A 216 -16.44 14.64 0.05
CA MET A 216 -16.95 15.20 1.30
C MET A 216 -15.91 15.09 2.42
N LEU A 217 -15.28 13.93 2.59
CA LEU A 217 -14.26 13.69 3.60
C LEU A 217 -13.00 14.52 3.34
N ARG A 218 -12.57 14.61 2.07
CA ARG A 218 -11.43 15.44 1.65
C ARG A 218 -11.63 16.92 2.03
N ASP A 219 -12.77 17.50 1.67
CA ASP A 219 -13.06 18.91 1.91
C ASP A 219 -13.08 19.23 3.42
N ALA A 220 -13.65 18.32 4.20
CA ALA A 220 -13.67 18.44 5.66
C ALA A 220 -12.26 18.30 6.26
N MET A 221 -11.42 17.38 5.77
CA MET A 221 -10.03 17.26 6.21
C MET A 221 -9.21 18.51 5.88
N PHE A 222 -9.41 19.08 4.69
CA PHE A 222 -8.76 20.35 4.32
C PHE A 222 -9.10 21.46 5.31
N ALA A 223 -10.38 21.57 5.69
CA ALA A 223 -10.80 22.57 6.68
C ALA A 223 -10.14 22.36 8.04
N GLY A 224 -10.04 21.12 8.50
CA GLY A 224 -9.38 20.77 9.76
C GLY A 224 -7.88 21.05 9.75
N MET A 225 -7.17 20.60 8.72
CA MET A 225 -5.73 20.84 8.56
C MET A 225 -5.38 22.33 8.47
N ALA A 226 -6.14 23.09 7.67
CA ALA A 226 -5.94 24.52 7.55
C ALA A 226 -6.23 25.28 8.85
N ALA A 227 -7.16 24.79 9.69
CA ALA A 227 -7.43 25.37 11.00
C ALA A 227 -6.22 25.27 11.97
N SER A 228 -5.31 24.31 11.75
CA SER A 228 -4.02 24.20 12.44
C SER A 228 -2.89 25.01 11.77
N GLY A 229 -3.15 25.68 10.64
CA GLY A 229 -2.14 26.43 9.90
C GLY A 229 -1.33 25.61 8.89
N ALA A 230 -1.71 24.36 8.64
CA ALA A 230 -1.05 23.54 7.61
C ALA A 230 -1.37 24.04 6.19
N LYS A 231 -0.39 23.98 5.29
CA LYS A 231 -0.60 24.11 3.85
C LYS A 231 -1.14 22.78 3.33
N VAL A 232 -2.25 22.83 2.62
CA VAL A 232 -2.93 21.62 2.11
C VAL A 232 -2.85 21.56 0.60
N VAL A 233 -2.52 20.38 0.09
CA VAL A 233 -2.43 20.09 -1.34
C VAL A 233 -3.44 19.00 -1.71
N ASP A 234 -4.34 19.30 -2.64
CA ASP A 234 -5.27 18.34 -3.24
C ASP A 234 -4.53 17.52 -4.31
N MET A 235 -4.22 16.28 -4.01
CA MET A 235 -3.60 15.35 -4.95
C MET A 235 -4.62 14.69 -5.91
N GLY A 236 -5.92 14.91 -5.67
CA GLY A 236 -7.01 14.35 -6.48
C GLY A 236 -7.15 12.84 -6.35
N LEU A 237 -7.49 12.17 -7.46
CA LEU A 237 -7.46 10.71 -7.54
C LEU A 237 -6.01 10.25 -7.38
N ALA A 238 -5.79 9.33 -6.46
CA ALA A 238 -4.47 8.83 -6.12
C ALA A 238 -4.52 7.34 -5.77
N THR A 239 -3.36 6.78 -5.50
CA THR A 239 -3.18 5.45 -4.93
C THR A 239 -2.49 5.56 -3.57
N THR A 240 -2.61 4.54 -2.73
CA THR A 240 -1.92 4.47 -1.44
C THR A 240 -0.40 4.66 -1.63
N PRO A 241 0.29 3.94 -2.54
CA PRO A 241 1.71 4.17 -2.76
C PRO A 241 2.04 5.57 -3.32
N ALA A 242 1.21 6.13 -4.21
CA ALA A 242 1.45 7.49 -4.70
C ALA A 242 1.38 8.54 -3.58
N CYS A 243 0.49 8.37 -2.60
CA CYS A 243 0.42 9.25 -1.44
C CYS A 243 1.70 9.19 -0.60
N PHE A 244 2.24 8.01 -0.34
CA PHE A 244 3.53 7.89 0.34
C PHE A 244 4.67 8.52 -0.50
N MET A 245 4.76 8.18 -1.80
CA MET A 245 5.83 8.67 -2.68
C MET A 245 5.89 10.19 -2.76
N ALA A 246 4.78 10.90 -2.55
CA ALA A 246 4.75 12.35 -2.47
C ALA A 246 5.51 12.90 -1.25
N THR A 247 5.80 12.08 -0.23
CA THR A 247 6.59 12.49 0.95
C THR A 247 8.10 12.33 0.76
N VAL A 248 8.55 11.51 -0.22
CA VAL A 248 9.96 11.18 -0.45
C VAL A 248 10.46 11.59 -1.83
N THR A 249 9.57 12.02 -2.74
CA THR A 249 9.97 12.43 -4.09
C THR A 249 10.66 13.79 -4.08
N PRO A 250 11.91 13.90 -4.57
CA PRO A 250 12.64 15.16 -4.62
C PRO A 250 11.86 16.28 -5.31
N GLY A 251 11.80 17.44 -4.65
CA GLY A 251 11.07 18.63 -5.13
C GLY A 251 9.57 18.65 -4.82
N VAL A 252 9.04 17.60 -4.18
CA VAL A 252 7.69 17.52 -3.61
C VAL A 252 7.76 17.43 -2.10
N GLU A 253 8.29 16.36 -1.54
CA GLU A 253 8.70 16.15 -0.14
C GLU A 253 7.70 16.72 0.87
N TYR A 254 6.40 16.38 0.72
CA TYR A 254 5.41 16.81 1.70
C TYR A 254 5.76 16.25 3.09
N ALA A 255 5.63 17.07 4.12
CA ALA A 255 5.91 16.65 5.50
C ALA A 255 5.07 15.44 5.93
N GLY A 256 3.87 15.31 5.36
CA GLY A 256 3.02 14.15 5.48
C GLY A 256 2.00 14.08 4.35
N SER A 257 1.38 12.93 4.20
CA SER A 257 0.27 12.73 3.25
C SER A 257 -0.81 11.82 3.83
N VAL A 258 -2.00 11.92 3.23
CA VAL A 258 -3.15 11.09 3.59
C VAL A 258 -3.73 10.48 2.33
N MET A 259 -4.01 9.19 2.37
CA MET A 259 -4.86 8.51 1.41
C MET A 259 -6.23 8.25 1.99
N LEU A 260 -7.27 8.81 1.36
CA LEU A 260 -8.66 8.53 1.67
C LEU A 260 -9.10 7.28 0.93
N THR A 261 -9.26 6.20 1.66
CA THR A 261 -9.60 4.87 1.13
C THR A 261 -10.13 3.95 2.22
N ALA A 262 -10.90 2.97 1.82
CA ALA A 262 -11.20 1.81 2.65
C ALA A 262 -10.73 0.50 2.00
N SER A 263 -9.75 0.56 1.06
CA SER A 263 -9.25 -0.58 0.29
C SER A 263 -10.44 -1.35 -0.34
N HIS A 264 -10.56 -2.64 -0.16
CA HIS A 264 -11.58 -3.51 -0.74
C HIS A 264 -12.93 -3.52 0.00
N LEU A 265 -13.11 -2.73 1.07
CA LEU A 265 -14.36 -2.72 1.83
C LEU A 265 -15.53 -2.17 1.00
N PRO A 266 -16.81 -2.48 1.33
CA PRO A 266 -17.99 -2.04 0.58
C PRO A 266 -18.06 -0.54 0.34
N PHE A 267 -18.87 -0.13 -0.63
CA PHE A 267 -18.99 1.26 -1.13
C PHE A 267 -19.31 2.30 -0.05
N ASN A 268 -20.03 1.90 1.02
CA ASN A 268 -20.44 2.76 2.12
C ASN A 268 -19.34 3.02 3.15
N ARG A 269 -18.23 2.27 3.09
CA ARG A 269 -17.06 2.44 3.96
C ARG A 269 -16.08 3.44 3.37
N ASN A 270 -15.35 4.14 4.24
CA ASN A 270 -14.17 4.91 3.89
C ASN A 270 -13.20 4.93 5.07
N GLY A 271 -12.04 5.52 4.87
CA GLY A 271 -11.01 5.59 5.89
C GLY A 271 -9.85 6.48 5.50
N MET A 272 -8.80 6.42 6.28
CA MET A 272 -7.61 7.26 6.12
C MET A 272 -6.36 6.47 6.46
N LYS A 273 -5.42 6.41 5.53
CA LYS A 273 -4.05 5.95 5.74
C LYS A 273 -3.14 7.18 5.78
N PHE A 274 -2.21 7.22 6.71
CA PHE A 274 -1.35 8.39 6.96
C PHE A 274 0.11 8.03 6.74
N PHE A 275 0.85 8.93 6.11
CA PHE A 275 2.25 8.74 5.76
C PHE A 275 3.11 9.94 6.16
N THR A 276 4.36 9.63 6.50
CA THR A 276 5.49 10.55 6.54
C THR A 276 6.62 9.97 5.70
N SER A 277 7.73 10.65 5.55
CA SER A 277 8.91 10.11 4.87
C SER A 277 9.48 8.83 5.53
N ALA A 278 9.10 8.53 6.77
CA ALA A 278 9.49 7.29 7.47
C ALA A 278 8.59 6.09 7.14
N GLY A 279 7.54 6.29 6.36
CA GLY A 279 6.54 5.26 6.03
C GLY A 279 5.14 5.59 6.54
N GLY A 280 4.24 4.60 6.50
CA GLY A 280 2.92 4.69 7.11
C GLY A 280 2.98 4.75 8.64
N LEU A 281 2.05 5.46 9.26
CA LEU A 281 1.99 5.59 10.71
C LEU A 281 1.68 4.26 11.40
N ASP A 282 2.10 4.12 12.65
CA ASP A 282 1.86 2.94 13.47
C ASP A 282 0.66 3.11 14.43
N LYS A 283 0.20 1.99 15.03
CA LYS A 283 -0.96 1.98 15.95
C LYS A 283 -0.92 3.04 17.06
N PRO A 284 0.22 3.31 17.74
CA PRO A 284 0.30 4.35 18.76
C PRO A 284 0.06 5.76 18.22
N ASP A 285 0.57 6.05 17.00
CA ASP A 285 0.40 7.36 16.37
C ASP A 285 -1.08 7.59 15.98
N ILE A 286 -1.73 6.57 15.40
CA ILE A 286 -3.17 6.64 15.09
C ILE A 286 -4.01 6.79 16.35
N LYS A 287 -3.65 6.11 17.45
CA LYS A 287 -4.32 6.26 18.75
C LYS A 287 -4.24 7.70 19.27
N ASP A 288 -3.06 8.35 19.16
CA ASP A 288 -2.88 9.76 19.55
C ASP A 288 -3.72 10.70 18.65
N ILE A 289 -3.71 10.48 17.32
CA ILE A 289 -4.52 11.25 16.37
C ILE A 289 -6.02 11.12 16.70
N CYS A 290 -6.51 9.90 16.94
CA CYS A 290 -7.91 9.67 17.32
C CYS A 290 -8.27 10.32 18.66
N ALA A 291 -7.38 10.31 19.64
CA ALA A 291 -7.61 10.96 20.94
C ALA A 291 -7.71 12.50 20.80
N ARG A 292 -6.83 13.12 20.02
CA ARG A 292 -6.87 14.56 19.70
C ARG A 292 -8.14 14.91 18.92
N ALA A 293 -8.51 14.11 17.91
CA ALA A 293 -9.71 14.31 17.12
C ALA A 293 -10.97 14.21 17.98
N ALA A 294 -11.05 13.26 18.92
CA ALA A 294 -12.13 13.17 19.89
C ALA A 294 -12.30 14.45 20.70
N ALA A 295 -11.20 14.99 21.23
CA ALA A 295 -11.21 16.25 21.97
C ALA A 295 -11.69 17.44 21.10
N TYR A 296 -11.33 17.49 19.80
CA TYR A 296 -11.82 18.52 18.89
C TYR A 296 -13.31 18.38 18.59
N VAL A 297 -13.84 17.17 18.44
CA VAL A 297 -15.27 16.93 18.27
C VAL A 297 -16.02 17.39 19.51
N GLU A 298 -15.57 17.03 20.71
CA GLU A 298 -16.19 17.43 21.99
C GLU A 298 -16.17 18.95 22.18
N ALA A 299 -15.06 19.62 21.82
CA ALA A 299 -14.96 21.09 21.87
C ALA A 299 -15.87 21.79 20.85
N GLY A 300 -16.23 21.15 19.76
CA GLY A 300 -17.08 21.67 18.71
C GLY A 300 -16.46 22.81 17.91
N GLY A 301 -17.24 23.40 17.01
CA GLY A 301 -16.84 24.57 16.22
C GLY A 301 -15.96 24.26 15.01
N LEU A 302 -15.87 23.00 14.60
CA LEU A 302 -15.15 22.55 13.43
C LEU A 302 -15.83 23.03 12.11
N SER A 303 -15.03 23.50 11.16
CA SER A 303 -15.47 23.75 9.79
C SER A 303 -15.35 22.45 8.99
N VAL A 304 -16.28 22.23 8.07
CA VAL A 304 -16.29 21.06 7.18
C VAL A 304 -16.15 21.45 5.71
N ASN A 305 -16.11 22.73 5.41
CA ASN A 305 -15.98 23.23 4.04
C ASN A 305 -14.50 23.52 3.74
N ALA A 306 -14.03 23.06 2.60
CA ALA A 306 -12.67 23.33 2.15
C ALA A 306 -12.37 24.84 2.18
N PRO A 307 -11.20 25.26 2.68
CA PRO A 307 -10.79 26.66 2.67
C PRO A 307 -10.53 27.13 1.25
N SER A 308 -10.65 28.44 1.04
CA SER A 308 -10.17 29.05 -0.22
C SER A 308 -8.65 28.92 -0.31
N GLY A 309 -8.13 28.64 -1.51
CA GLY A 309 -6.68 28.60 -1.75
C GLY A 309 -6.01 27.23 -1.57
N VAL A 310 -6.78 26.12 -1.46
CA VAL A 310 -6.21 24.78 -1.58
C VAL A 310 -5.55 24.61 -2.95
N VAL A 311 -4.28 24.25 -2.96
CA VAL A 311 -3.53 24.00 -4.19
C VAL A 311 -3.87 22.62 -4.72
N ARG A 312 -4.28 22.53 -5.99
CA ARG A 312 -4.46 21.25 -6.66
C ARG A 312 -3.19 20.86 -7.39
N ALA A 313 -2.58 19.74 -6.98
CA ALA A 313 -1.37 19.18 -7.58
C ALA A 313 -1.48 17.64 -7.66
N PRO A 314 -2.13 17.10 -8.71
CA PRO A 314 -2.22 15.66 -8.92
C PRO A 314 -0.84 15.02 -8.98
N PHE A 315 -0.57 14.04 -8.11
CA PHE A 315 0.74 13.39 -8.02
C PHE A 315 0.81 12.08 -8.83
N LEU A 316 -0.32 11.48 -9.15
CA LEU A 316 -0.38 10.18 -9.84
C LEU A 316 0.41 10.14 -11.16
N PRO A 317 0.43 11.21 -12.02
CA PRO A 317 1.29 11.21 -13.20
C PRO A 317 2.80 11.17 -12.89
N THR A 318 3.23 11.78 -11.78
CA THR A 318 4.64 11.75 -11.32
C THR A 318 5.00 10.33 -10.85
N TYR A 319 4.14 9.70 -10.07
CA TYR A 319 4.33 8.32 -9.65
C TYR A 319 4.37 7.35 -10.85
N ALA A 320 3.46 7.51 -11.81
CA ALA A 320 3.48 6.72 -13.05
C ALA A 320 4.80 6.87 -13.84
N ALA A 321 5.32 8.09 -13.93
CA ALA A 321 6.60 8.35 -14.59
C ALA A 321 7.77 7.66 -13.87
N GLN A 322 7.75 7.63 -12.52
CA GLN A 322 8.74 6.89 -11.73
C GLN A 322 8.69 5.39 -12.03
N LEU A 323 7.49 4.79 -12.08
CA LEU A 323 7.32 3.38 -12.46
C LEU A 323 7.82 3.10 -13.89
N CYS A 324 7.54 4.01 -14.84
CA CYS A 324 8.08 3.89 -16.21
C CYS A 324 9.60 3.86 -16.23
N ASP A 325 10.26 4.73 -15.46
CA ASP A 325 11.71 4.78 -15.40
C ASP A 325 12.31 3.54 -14.73
N ILE A 326 11.63 2.97 -13.72
CA ILE A 326 12.00 1.71 -13.09
C ILE A 326 11.94 0.57 -14.11
N ILE A 327 10.86 0.50 -14.91
CA ILE A 327 10.73 -0.53 -15.95
C ILE A 327 11.82 -0.38 -17.01
N ARG A 328 12.08 0.84 -17.52
CA ARG A 328 13.16 1.06 -18.50
C ARG A 328 14.51 0.61 -17.99
N LYS A 329 14.87 1.03 -16.78
CA LYS A 329 16.13 0.66 -16.13
C LYS A 329 16.20 -0.84 -15.82
N GLY A 330 15.10 -1.39 -15.32
CA GLY A 330 15.00 -2.79 -14.95
C GLY A 330 15.11 -3.73 -16.15
N VAL A 331 14.38 -3.47 -17.23
CA VAL A 331 14.50 -4.27 -18.47
C VAL A 331 15.84 -4.02 -19.14
N ASN A 332 16.29 -2.76 -19.20
CA ASN A 332 17.54 -2.32 -19.85
C ASN A 332 17.71 -2.92 -21.25
N SER A 333 16.64 -2.84 -22.07
CA SER A 333 16.64 -3.41 -23.41
C SER A 333 17.70 -2.75 -24.30
N PRO A 334 18.59 -3.49 -24.94
CA PRO A 334 19.64 -2.93 -25.80
C PRO A 334 19.09 -2.31 -27.09
N THR A 335 17.90 -2.69 -27.52
CA THR A 335 17.30 -2.26 -28.80
C THR A 335 16.08 -1.38 -28.64
N HIS A 336 15.37 -1.48 -27.50
CA HIS A 336 14.09 -0.81 -27.27
C HIS A 336 14.03 -0.17 -25.87
N TYR A 337 15.08 0.56 -25.47
CA TYR A 337 15.17 1.14 -24.12
C TYR A 337 13.97 2.02 -23.76
N ASP A 338 13.53 2.90 -24.67
CA ASP A 338 12.42 3.82 -24.40
C ASP A 338 11.05 3.11 -24.36
N LYS A 339 10.91 2.00 -25.09
CA LYS A 339 9.68 1.20 -25.18
C LYS A 339 9.97 -0.27 -24.93
N PRO A 340 10.41 -0.63 -23.72
CA PRO A 340 10.89 -1.98 -23.40
C PRO A 340 9.77 -3.05 -23.46
N LEU A 341 8.50 -2.61 -23.43
CA LEU A 341 7.33 -3.50 -23.49
C LEU A 341 6.80 -3.71 -24.91
N SER A 342 7.51 -3.23 -25.96
CA SER A 342 7.08 -3.41 -27.34
C SER A 342 6.92 -4.88 -27.69
N GLY A 343 5.75 -5.24 -28.24
CA GLY A 343 5.38 -6.61 -28.58
C GLY A 343 4.87 -7.45 -27.40
N MET A 344 4.71 -6.86 -26.21
CA MET A 344 3.97 -7.45 -25.10
C MET A 344 2.52 -6.98 -25.13
N LYS A 345 1.59 -7.87 -24.86
CA LYS A 345 0.20 -7.54 -24.58
C LYS A 345 -0.09 -7.77 -23.11
N ILE A 346 -0.38 -6.67 -22.39
CA ILE A 346 -0.60 -6.70 -20.93
C ILE A 346 -1.93 -6.05 -20.65
N VAL A 347 -2.86 -6.78 -20.05
CA VAL A 347 -4.18 -6.27 -19.68
C VAL A 347 -4.25 -5.95 -18.18
N VAL A 348 -4.99 -4.91 -17.84
CA VAL A 348 -5.23 -4.46 -16.47
C VAL A 348 -6.71 -4.58 -16.16
N ASP A 349 -7.04 -5.18 -15.02
CA ASP A 349 -8.33 -5.06 -14.36
C ASP A 349 -8.17 -4.15 -13.15
N ALA A 350 -8.78 -2.97 -13.22
CA ALA A 350 -8.72 -1.97 -12.14
C ALA A 350 -9.94 -2.02 -11.22
N GLY A 351 -10.93 -2.89 -11.46
CA GLY A 351 -12.14 -3.02 -10.64
C GLY A 351 -12.88 -1.71 -10.39
N ASN A 352 -12.76 -0.74 -11.31
CA ASN A 352 -13.24 0.65 -11.14
C ASN A 352 -12.57 1.42 -9.98
N GLY A 353 -11.45 0.90 -9.44
CA GLY A 353 -10.61 1.57 -8.45
C GLY A 353 -9.69 2.65 -9.04
N SER A 354 -8.58 2.92 -8.37
CA SER A 354 -7.57 3.88 -8.82
C SER A 354 -6.57 3.28 -9.83
N GLY A 355 -6.59 1.96 -10.08
CA GLY A 355 -5.57 1.22 -10.85
C GLY A 355 -5.55 1.49 -12.35
N GLY A 356 -6.58 2.16 -12.92
CA GLY A 356 -6.68 2.40 -14.37
C GLY A 356 -5.51 3.19 -14.96
N PHE A 357 -4.87 4.05 -14.17
CA PHE A 357 -3.69 4.80 -14.59
C PHE A 357 -2.55 3.91 -15.08
N PHE A 358 -2.45 2.68 -14.58
CA PHE A 358 -1.36 1.78 -14.90
C PHE A 358 -1.35 1.37 -16.37
N ALA A 359 -2.54 1.12 -16.95
CA ALA A 359 -2.69 0.85 -18.38
C ALA A 359 -2.27 2.07 -19.25
N ASP A 360 -2.79 3.26 -18.90
CA ASP A 360 -2.67 4.44 -19.75
C ASP A 360 -1.37 5.22 -19.54
N LEU A 361 -0.88 5.32 -18.30
CA LEU A 361 0.27 6.15 -17.95
C LEU A 361 1.57 5.36 -17.74
N VAL A 362 1.49 4.02 -17.58
CA VAL A 362 2.68 3.16 -17.39
C VAL A 362 2.89 2.24 -18.58
N LEU A 363 1.93 1.36 -18.88
CA LEU A 363 2.13 0.30 -19.87
C LEU A 363 2.14 0.81 -21.31
N ALA A 364 1.14 1.59 -21.72
CA ALA A 364 1.01 2.09 -23.08
C ALA A 364 2.17 3.01 -23.50
N PRO A 365 2.68 3.97 -22.68
CA PRO A 365 3.86 4.76 -23.03
C PRO A 365 5.13 3.93 -23.22
N LEU A 366 5.24 2.78 -22.54
CA LEU A 366 6.37 1.86 -22.67
C LEU A 366 6.23 0.85 -23.81
N GLY A 367 5.15 0.96 -24.61
CA GLY A 367 4.95 0.20 -25.85
C GLY A 367 4.16 -1.09 -25.70
N ALA A 368 3.54 -1.37 -24.55
CA ALA A 368 2.64 -2.51 -24.42
C ALA A 368 1.33 -2.28 -25.19
N ASP A 369 0.76 -3.37 -25.74
CA ASP A 369 -0.65 -3.40 -26.16
C ASP A 369 -1.52 -3.64 -24.92
N THR A 370 -2.34 -2.66 -24.57
CA THR A 370 -3.24 -2.73 -23.41
C THR A 370 -4.70 -3.02 -23.79
N ASN A 371 -4.96 -3.33 -25.06
CA ASN A 371 -6.31 -3.66 -25.55
C ASN A 371 -6.81 -4.97 -24.87
N GLY A 372 -7.97 -4.87 -24.26
CA GLY A 372 -8.55 -5.95 -23.42
C GLY A 372 -8.49 -5.62 -21.93
N SER A 373 -7.81 -4.54 -21.52
CA SER A 373 -7.93 -4.01 -20.16
C SER A 373 -9.36 -3.57 -19.87
N GLN A 374 -9.81 -3.76 -18.63
CA GLN A 374 -11.21 -3.57 -18.24
C GLN A 374 -11.36 -2.81 -16.93
N PHE A 375 -12.56 -2.23 -16.74
CA PHE A 375 -12.96 -1.51 -15.52
C PHE A 375 -11.98 -0.41 -15.10
N LEU A 376 -11.33 0.25 -16.10
CA LEU A 376 -10.29 1.25 -15.90
C LEU A 376 -10.83 2.59 -15.40
N ASN A 377 -12.11 2.90 -15.69
CA ASN A 377 -12.72 4.17 -15.28
C ASN A 377 -13.06 4.11 -13.79
N PRO A 378 -12.57 5.07 -12.98
CA PRO A 378 -12.85 5.12 -11.55
C PRO A 378 -14.35 5.31 -11.26
N ASP A 379 -14.95 4.41 -10.45
CA ASP A 379 -16.34 4.48 -10.04
C ASP A 379 -16.49 3.93 -8.61
N GLY A 380 -16.80 4.80 -7.65
CA GLY A 380 -16.88 4.44 -6.24
C GLY A 380 -18.11 3.58 -5.86
N SER A 381 -18.97 3.22 -6.80
CA SER A 381 -20.02 2.22 -6.62
C SER A 381 -19.56 0.79 -6.92
N PHE A 382 -18.40 0.62 -7.56
CA PHE A 382 -17.79 -0.66 -7.95
C PHE A 382 -18.78 -1.60 -8.67
N PRO A 383 -19.35 -1.19 -9.83
CA PRO A 383 -20.51 -1.84 -10.43
C PRO A 383 -20.23 -3.20 -11.07
N ASN A 384 -18.95 -3.57 -11.27
CA ASN A 384 -18.58 -4.76 -12.03
C ASN A 384 -18.20 -5.94 -11.13
N HIS A 385 -17.35 -5.72 -10.17
CA HIS A 385 -16.98 -6.65 -9.09
C HIS A 385 -16.32 -5.88 -7.94
N SER A 386 -16.19 -6.50 -6.79
CA SER A 386 -15.38 -5.97 -5.69
C SER A 386 -13.92 -5.83 -6.15
N PRO A 387 -13.28 -4.64 -6.06
CA PRO A 387 -11.88 -4.47 -6.45
C PRO A 387 -10.95 -5.07 -5.37
N ASN A 388 -10.84 -6.39 -5.39
CA ASN A 388 -10.06 -7.17 -4.43
C ASN A 388 -9.45 -8.40 -5.11
N PRO A 389 -8.10 -8.49 -5.24
CA PRO A 389 -7.43 -9.66 -5.82
C PRO A 389 -7.65 -10.97 -5.05
N GLU A 390 -8.15 -10.93 -3.80
CA GLU A 390 -8.55 -12.14 -3.06
C GLU A 390 -9.98 -12.61 -3.42
N ASP A 391 -10.75 -11.77 -4.13
CA ASP A 391 -12.12 -12.08 -4.54
C ASP A 391 -12.12 -12.94 -5.80
N LYS A 392 -12.83 -14.06 -5.74
CA LYS A 392 -12.91 -15.02 -6.84
C LYS A 392 -13.49 -14.40 -8.11
N GLU A 393 -14.52 -13.55 -7.98
CA GLU A 393 -15.17 -12.91 -9.12
C GLU A 393 -14.21 -11.94 -9.83
N ALA A 394 -13.41 -11.19 -9.07
CA ALA A 394 -12.38 -10.29 -9.59
C ALA A 394 -11.30 -11.08 -10.37
N MET A 395 -10.80 -12.17 -9.79
CA MET A 395 -9.79 -12.99 -10.45
C MET A 395 -10.34 -13.68 -11.70
N GLU A 396 -11.56 -14.23 -11.65
CA GLU A 396 -12.22 -14.82 -12.84
C GLU A 396 -12.45 -13.77 -13.95
N ALA A 397 -12.77 -12.53 -13.60
CA ALA A 397 -12.90 -11.44 -14.57
C ALA A 397 -11.56 -11.16 -15.26
N GLY A 398 -10.47 -11.08 -14.49
CA GLY A 398 -9.10 -10.94 -15.01
C GLY A 398 -8.70 -12.09 -15.92
N VAL A 399 -8.97 -13.34 -15.52
CA VAL A 399 -8.70 -14.54 -16.33
C VAL A 399 -9.44 -14.48 -17.67
N ARG A 400 -10.73 -14.11 -17.65
CA ARG A 400 -11.51 -13.92 -18.90
C ARG A 400 -10.89 -12.84 -19.79
N ALA A 401 -10.40 -11.73 -19.22
CA ALA A 401 -9.75 -10.65 -19.98
C ALA A 401 -8.45 -11.15 -20.66
N VAL A 402 -7.60 -11.88 -19.93
CA VAL A 402 -6.35 -12.46 -20.48
C VAL A 402 -6.65 -13.41 -21.63
N LEU A 403 -7.51 -14.40 -21.40
CA LEU A 403 -7.78 -15.44 -22.39
C LEU A 403 -8.48 -14.90 -23.63
N SER A 404 -9.49 -14.02 -23.47
CA SER A 404 -10.24 -13.45 -24.59
C SER A 404 -9.40 -12.51 -25.45
N SER A 405 -8.51 -11.74 -24.82
CA SER A 405 -7.60 -10.81 -25.51
C SER A 405 -6.31 -11.47 -26.00
N LYS A 406 -6.02 -12.71 -25.57
CA LYS A 406 -4.74 -13.41 -25.78
C LYS A 406 -3.56 -12.59 -25.25
N ALA A 407 -3.69 -12.08 -24.04
CA ALA A 407 -2.65 -11.30 -23.41
C ALA A 407 -1.50 -12.18 -22.92
N ASP A 408 -0.29 -11.63 -22.93
CA ASP A 408 0.90 -12.28 -22.36
C ASP A 408 0.86 -12.28 -20.83
N LEU A 409 0.15 -11.26 -20.24
CA LEU A 409 0.03 -11.06 -18.80
C LEU A 409 -1.25 -10.30 -18.47
N GLY A 410 -1.90 -10.64 -17.37
CA GLY A 410 -2.96 -9.87 -16.73
C GLY A 410 -2.52 -9.36 -15.38
N ILE A 411 -3.01 -8.18 -14.99
CA ILE A 411 -2.77 -7.56 -13.68
C ILE A 411 -4.12 -7.17 -13.10
N VAL A 412 -4.41 -7.60 -11.88
CA VAL A 412 -5.61 -7.26 -11.12
C VAL A 412 -5.19 -6.42 -9.92
N PHE A 413 -5.74 -5.22 -9.78
CA PHE A 413 -5.48 -4.31 -8.66
C PHE A 413 -6.65 -4.26 -7.69
N ASP A 414 -6.34 -3.96 -6.43
CA ASP A 414 -7.37 -3.51 -5.50
C ASP A 414 -7.67 -2.01 -5.67
N THR A 415 -8.61 -1.49 -4.86
CA THR A 415 -9.16 -0.14 -5.01
C THR A 415 -8.10 0.95 -5.02
N ASP A 416 -7.16 0.90 -4.10
CA ASP A 416 -6.13 1.93 -3.82
C ASP A 416 -4.71 1.50 -4.22
N VAL A 417 -4.60 0.32 -4.90
CA VAL A 417 -3.39 -0.16 -5.59
C VAL A 417 -2.23 -0.48 -4.65
N ASP A 418 -2.51 -0.78 -3.39
CA ASP A 418 -1.48 -1.33 -2.49
C ASP A 418 -1.36 -2.86 -2.61
N ARG A 419 -2.29 -3.50 -3.37
CA ARG A 419 -2.25 -4.93 -3.69
C ARG A 419 -2.40 -5.17 -5.18
N SER A 420 -1.73 -6.23 -5.66
CA SER A 420 -1.91 -6.75 -7.01
C SER A 420 -1.84 -8.27 -7.04
N ALA A 421 -2.53 -8.86 -8.01
CA ALA A 421 -2.32 -10.23 -8.45
C ALA A 421 -2.02 -10.23 -9.95
N VAL A 422 -1.42 -11.29 -10.44
CA VAL A 422 -1.15 -11.43 -11.87
C VAL A 422 -1.74 -12.74 -12.43
N ILE A 423 -1.94 -12.77 -13.74
CA ILE A 423 -2.48 -13.91 -14.47
C ILE A 423 -1.54 -14.15 -15.65
N ASP A 424 -1.05 -15.37 -15.83
CA ASP A 424 -0.18 -15.71 -16.94
C ASP A 424 -0.94 -15.87 -18.27
N ALA A 425 -0.22 -16.02 -19.37
CA ALA A 425 -0.79 -16.16 -20.70
C ALA A 425 -1.71 -17.38 -20.87
N SER A 426 -1.61 -18.39 -20.01
CA SER A 426 -2.48 -19.58 -20.02
C SER A 426 -3.79 -19.36 -19.25
N GLY A 427 -3.94 -18.21 -18.56
CA GLY A 427 -5.05 -17.92 -17.67
C GLY A 427 -4.85 -18.47 -16.26
N LYS A 428 -3.65 -18.95 -15.91
CA LYS A 428 -3.34 -19.41 -14.55
C LYS A 428 -3.13 -18.20 -13.65
N GLU A 429 -3.85 -18.18 -12.53
CA GLU A 429 -3.73 -17.15 -11.51
C GLU A 429 -2.40 -17.31 -10.76
N ILE A 430 -1.67 -16.19 -10.64
CA ILE A 430 -0.48 -16.05 -9.81
C ILE A 430 -0.84 -15.08 -8.69
N ASN A 431 -1.37 -15.63 -7.62
CA ASN A 431 -1.89 -14.93 -6.46
C ASN A 431 -1.49 -15.70 -5.19
N ARG A 432 -1.63 -15.10 -4.01
CA ARG A 432 -1.35 -15.72 -2.72
C ARG A 432 0.06 -16.34 -2.68
N ASN A 433 0.20 -17.62 -2.31
CA ASN A 433 1.48 -18.32 -2.25
C ASN A 433 2.26 -18.30 -3.59
N LYS A 434 1.57 -18.34 -4.74
CA LYS A 434 2.20 -18.25 -6.06
C LYS A 434 2.83 -16.90 -6.33
N LEU A 435 2.15 -15.81 -5.92
CA LEU A 435 2.68 -14.45 -6.04
C LEU A 435 3.94 -14.29 -5.18
N ILE A 436 3.89 -14.77 -3.94
CA ILE A 436 5.04 -14.75 -3.04
C ILE A 436 6.19 -15.59 -3.61
N ALA A 437 5.93 -16.77 -4.14
CA ALA A 437 6.95 -17.63 -4.75
C ALA A 437 7.64 -16.96 -5.94
N LEU A 438 6.85 -16.35 -6.86
CA LEU A 438 7.38 -15.64 -8.01
C LEU A 438 8.26 -14.46 -7.60
N LEU A 439 7.77 -13.61 -6.69
CA LEU A 439 8.54 -12.47 -6.20
C LEU A 439 9.77 -12.90 -5.41
N SER A 440 9.68 -14.00 -4.64
CA SER A 440 10.85 -14.60 -3.96
C SER A 440 11.92 -15.05 -4.94
N GLU A 441 11.56 -15.72 -6.03
CA GLU A 441 12.50 -16.09 -7.10
C GLU A 441 13.20 -14.86 -7.68
N ILE A 442 12.43 -13.78 -7.96
CA ILE A 442 12.97 -12.54 -8.52
C ILE A 442 14.00 -11.91 -7.57
N VAL A 443 13.64 -11.70 -6.30
CA VAL A 443 14.53 -11.02 -5.36
C VAL A 443 15.71 -11.87 -4.92
N LEU A 444 15.57 -13.21 -4.87
CA LEU A 444 16.65 -14.11 -4.52
C LEU A 444 17.73 -14.23 -5.61
N LYS A 445 17.39 -13.99 -6.88
CA LYS A 445 18.38 -13.84 -7.96
C LYS A 445 19.28 -12.63 -7.74
N GLU A 446 18.71 -11.53 -7.24
CA GLU A 446 19.41 -10.28 -6.98
C GLU A 446 20.11 -10.31 -5.60
N ASN A 447 19.57 -11.08 -4.64
CA ASN A 447 20.03 -11.17 -3.25
C ASN A 447 20.13 -12.64 -2.79
N PRO A 448 21.10 -13.42 -3.26
CA PRO A 448 21.25 -14.82 -2.85
C PRO A 448 21.41 -14.97 -1.33
N GLY A 449 20.70 -15.92 -0.73
CA GLY A 449 20.73 -16.15 0.72
C GLY A 449 19.88 -15.20 1.55
N ALA A 450 19.10 -14.30 0.91
CA ALA A 450 18.25 -13.36 1.64
C ALA A 450 17.07 -14.04 2.37
N THR A 451 16.53 -13.34 3.37
CA THR A 451 15.35 -13.75 4.11
C THR A 451 14.09 -13.14 3.48
N ILE A 452 13.08 -13.95 3.25
CA ILE A 452 11.75 -13.53 2.82
C ILE A 452 10.84 -13.59 4.05
N VAL A 453 10.20 -12.47 4.40
CA VAL A 453 9.25 -12.41 5.53
C VAL A 453 7.83 -12.46 4.98
N THR A 454 7.03 -13.39 5.50
CA THR A 454 5.63 -13.58 5.10
C THR A 454 4.70 -13.62 6.31
N ASP A 455 3.39 -13.65 6.04
CA ASP A 455 2.41 -13.89 7.08
C ASP A 455 2.36 -15.38 7.53
N SER A 456 1.66 -15.63 8.62
CA SER A 456 1.63 -16.91 9.33
C SER A 456 0.91 -18.04 8.58
N VAL A 457 0.06 -17.70 7.59
CA VAL A 457 -0.80 -18.67 6.87
C VAL A 457 -0.20 -19.16 5.55
N THR A 458 1.05 -18.85 5.26
CA THR A 458 1.71 -19.33 4.05
C THR A 458 1.97 -20.83 4.07
N SER A 459 1.92 -21.46 2.88
CA SER A 459 2.00 -22.90 2.71
C SER A 459 3.38 -23.47 3.04
N ASP A 460 3.42 -24.78 3.34
CA ASP A 460 4.70 -25.50 3.47
C ASP A 460 5.39 -25.69 2.12
N GLY A 461 4.61 -25.76 1.03
CA GLY A 461 5.17 -25.77 -0.32
C GLY A 461 5.93 -24.50 -0.63
N LEU A 462 5.42 -23.32 -0.24
CA LEU A 462 6.13 -22.04 -0.36
C LEU A 462 7.44 -22.04 0.44
N HIS A 463 7.41 -22.55 1.67
CA HIS A 463 8.63 -22.65 2.50
C HIS A 463 9.72 -23.50 1.82
N LYS A 464 9.34 -24.66 1.29
CA LYS A 464 10.25 -25.54 0.53
C LYS A 464 10.77 -24.83 -0.73
N PHE A 465 9.90 -24.12 -1.46
CA PHE A 465 10.26 -23.39 -2.67
C PHE A 465 11.32 -22.31 -2.39
N ILE A 466 11.10 -21.44 -1.41
CA ILE A 466 12.05 -20.39 -1.03
C ILE A 466 13.41 -21.00 -0.64
N LYS A 467 13.41 -22.07 0.15
CA LYS A 467 14.64 -22.80 0.51
C LYS A 467 15.35 -23.41 -0.70
N ALA A 468 14.61 -24.02 -1.62
CA ALA A 468 15.17 -24.59 -2.85
C ALA A 468 15.80 -23.51 -3.76
N LYS A 469 15.29 -22.28 -3.71
CA LYS A 469 15.87 -21.10 -4.40
C LYS A 469 17.05 -20.47 -3.63
N GLY A 470 17.48 -21.08 -2.53
CA GLY A 470 18.63 -20.63 -1.71
C GLY A 470 18.32 -19.48 -0.76
N GLY A 471 17.06 -19.20 -0.49
CA GLY A 471 16.63 -18.18 0.47
C GLY A 471 16.30 -18.74 1.86
N HIS A 472 16.07 -17.85 2.80
CA HIS A 472 15.49 -18.14 4.11
C HIS A 472 14.05 -17.67 4.15
N HIS A 473 13.16 -18.43 4.79
CA HIS A 473 11.75 -18.07 4.91
C HIS A 473 11.39 -17.91 6.39
N LEU A 474 10.90 -16.72 6.75
CA LEU A 474 10.38 -16.39 8.07
C LEU A 474 8.88 -16.11 7.98
N ARG A 475 8.05 -16.96 8.59
CA ARG A 475 6.63 -16.70 8.81
C ARG A 475 6.48 -15.83 10.04
N PHE A 476 5.71 -14.73 9.93
CA PHE A 476 5.49 -13.81 11.05
C PHE A 476 3.99 -13.54 11.23
N MET A 477 3.64 -12.70 12.20
CA MET A 477 2.25 -12.35 12.48
C MET A 477 1.59 -11.71 11.27
N ARG A 478 0.36 -12.12 10.96
CA ARG A 478 -0.47 -11.52 9.92
C ARG A 478 -0.76 -10.04 10.19
N GLY A 479 -0.94 -9.29 9.10
CA GLY A 479 -1.11 -7.85 9.04
C GLY A 479 0.10 -7.20 8.38
N TYR A 480 -0.13 -6.53 7.25
CA TYR A 480 0.93 -5.98 6.40
C TYR A 480 1.99 -5.18 7.18
N LYS A 481 1.56 -4.36 8.15
CA LYS A 481 2.49 -3.61 9.01
C LYS A 481 3.35 -4.50 9.89
N ASN A 482 2.83 -5.64 10.37
CA ASN A 482 3.61 -6.56 11.17
C ASN A 482 4.73 -7.19 10.34
N VAL A 483 4.39 -7.66 9.12
CA VAL A 483 5.32 -8.29 8.19
C VAL A 483 6.39 -7.28 7.73
N ILE A 484 5.99 -6.07 7.35
CA ILE A 484 6.91 -5.00 6.93
C ILE A 484 7.83 -4.56 8.08
N ASN A 485 7.28 -4.32 9.27
CA ASN A 485 8.07 -3.91 10.43
C ASN A 485 9.08 -4.99 10.84
N LYS A 486 8.73 -6.28 10.71
CA LYS A 486 9.66 -7.39 10.97
C LYS A 486 10.81 -7.40 9.96
N GLY A 487 10.54 -7.19 8.68
CA GLY A 487 11.61 -7.06 7.67
C GLY A 487 12.51 -5.85 7.90
N LYS A 488 11.94 -4.70 8.28
CA LYS A 488 12.72 -3.51 8.67
C LYS A 488 13.61 -3.79 9.89
N GLU A 489 13.12 -4.48 10.89
CA GLU A 489 13.87 -4.91 12.08
C GLU A 489 15.05 -5.79 11.67
N LEU A 490 14.82 -6.80 10.82
CA LEU A 490 15.85 -7.69 10.32
C LEU A 490 16.91 -6.96 9.50
N ASN A 491 16.50 -6.08 8.56
CA ASN A 491 17.40 -5.25 7.79
C ASN A 491 18.27 -4.34 8.70
N ALA A 492 17.67 -3.75 9.72
CA ALA A 492 18.40 -2.95 10.71
C ALA A 492 19.40 -3.78 11.53
N ALA A 493 19.13 -5.07 11.74
CA ALA A 493 20.02 -6.03 12.38
C ALA A 493 21.09 -6.62 11.43
N GLY A 494 21.11 -6.23 10.15
CA GLY A 494 22.06 -6.71 9.15
C GLY A 494 21.66 -8.01 8.44
N VAL A 495 20.41 -8.48 8.62
CA VAL A 495 19.85 -9.62 7.90
C VAL A 495 19.17 -9.11 6.64
N VAL A 496 19.72 -9.42 5.47
CA VAL A 496 19.17 -8.97 4.18
C VAL A 496 17.76 -9.50 3.98
N THR A 497 16.79 -8.61 3.95
CA THR A 497 15.35 -8.92 3.83
C THR A 497 14.75 -8.03 2.74
N PRO A 498 14.87 -8.43 1.46
CA PRO A 498 14.43 -7.60 0.32
C PRO A 498 12.93 -7.60 0.10
N LEU A 499 12.19 -8.61 0.60
CA LEU A 499 10.76 -8.81 0.37
C LEU A 499 10.04 -9.14 1.67
N MET A 500 8.98 -8.38 1.94
CA MET A 500 8.02 -8.55 3.02
C MET A 500 6.63 -8.61 2.39
N ILE A 501 5.94 -9.75 2.46
CA ILE A 501 4.72 -9.96 1.68
C ILE A 501 3.73 -10.90 2.38
N GLU A 502 2.43 -10.61 2.23
CA GLU A 502 1.33 -11.43 2.74
C GLU A 502 0.61 -12.20 1.62
N THR A 503 -0.07 -13.26 2.02
CA THR A 503 -0.99 -14.01 1.13
C THR A 503 -2.14 -13.15 0.60
N SER A 504 -2.47 -12.03 1.26
CA SER A 504 -3.47 -11.06 0.81
C SER A 504 -3.04 -10.21 -0.40
N GLY A 505 -1.76 -10.28 -0.81
CA GLY A 505 -1.19 -9.47 -1.88
C GLY A 505 -0.56 -8.16 -1.42
N HIS A 506 -0.69 -7.78 -0.15
CA HIS A 506 0.10 -6.70 0.43
C HIS A 506 1.57 -7.07 0.42
N GLY A 507 2.41 -6.20 -0.13
CA GLY A 507 3.83 -6.51 -0.19
C GLY A 507 4.71 -5.29 -0.37
N ALA A 508 5.84 -5.33 0.32
CA ALA A 508 6.84 -4.27 0.32
C ALA A 508 8.21 -4.82 -0.08
N MET A 509 8.96 -4.01 -0.79
CA MET A 509 10.36 -4.27 -1.10
C MET A 509 11.26 -3.22 -0.46
N SER A 510 12.39 -3.66 0.11
CA SER A 510 13.32 -2.74 0.78
C SER A 510 13.92 -1.71 -0.17
N GLU A 511 14.09 -2.04 -1.45
CA GLU A 511 14.52 -1.12 -2.50
C GLU A 511 13.48 -0.04 -2.84
N ASN A 512 12.20 -0.23 -2.45
CA ASN A 512 11.10 0.72 -2.62
C ASN A 512 10.63 1.28 -1.26
N TYR A 513 11.56 1.71 -0.41
CA TYR A 513 11.31 2.35 0.89
C TYR A 513 10.53 1.48 1.89
N ASP A 514 10.55 0.16 1.77
CA ASP A 514 9.69 -0.77 2.53
C ASP A 514 8.20 -0.39 2.42
N LEU A 515 7.81 0.14 1.26
CA LEU A 515 6.45 0.59 0.97
C LEU A 515 5.57 -0.58 0.50
N ASP A 516 4.39 -0.68 1.07
CA ASP A 516 3.31 -1.54 0.57
C ASP A 516 2.78 -0.99 -0.76
N ASP A 517 3.13 -1.65 -1.88
CA ASP A 517 2.97 -1.08 -3.23
C ASP A 517 2.69 -2.16 -4.29
N GLY A 518 1.40 -2.42 -4.54
CA GLY A 518 0.96 -3.40 -5.53
C GLY A 518 1.40 -3.07 -6.96
N ALA A 519 1.48 -1.78 -7.32
CA ALA A 519 1.96 -1.37 -8.65
C ALA A 519 3.47 -1.65 -8.80
N TYR A 520 4.27 -1.45 -7.76
CA TYR A 520 5.69 -1.77 -7.77
C TYR A 520 5.93 -3.29 -7.89
N LEU A 521 5.16 -4.10 -7.15
CA LEU A 521 5.22 -5.56 -7.27
C LEU A 521 4.92 -6.01 -8.71
N ALA A 522 3.86 -5.45 -9.33
CA ALA A 522 3.53 -5.71 -10.73
C ALA A 522 4.67 -5.29 -11.67
N VAL A 523 5.31 -4.15 -11.42
CA VAL A 523 6.49 -3.67 -12.18
C VAL A 523 7.64 -4.66 -12.10
N LYS A 524 7.97 -5.22 -10.93
CA LYS A 524 9.03 -6.24 -10.80
C LYS A 524 8.72 -7.48 -11.61
N ILE A 525 7.47 -7.93 -11.60
CA ILE A 525 7.03 -9.10 -12.38
C ILE A 525 7.09 -8.82 -13.89
N ILE A 526 6.65 -7.63 -14.33
CA ILE A 526 6.76 -7.22 -15.74
C ILE A 526 8.22 -7.20 -16.21
N ILE A 527 9.11 -6.61 -15.42
CA ILE A 527 10.55 -6.58 -15.73
C ILE A 527 11.08 -7.99 -15.93
N GLU A 528 10.77 -8.92 -15.02
CA GLU A 528 11.22 -10.29 -15.11
C GLU A 528 10.61 -11.02 -16.33
N ALA A 529 9.31 -10.83 -16.59
CA ALA A 529 8.65 -11.43 -17.76
C ALA A 529 9.30 -10.99 -19.08
N VAL A 530 9.64 -9.70 -19.20
CA VAL A 530 10.31 -9.16 -20.39
C VAL A 530 11.76 -9.64 -20.49
N ARG A 531 12.51 -9.65 -19.39
CA ARG A 531 13.90 -10.18 -19.35
C ARG A 531 13.95 -11.62 -19.82
N ARG A 532 13.05 -12.49 -19.30
CA ARG A 532 12.94 -13.89 -19.70
C ARG A 532 12.60 -14.04 -21.18
N ARG A 533 11.66 -13.25 -21.70
CA ARG A 533 11.32 -13.24 -23.12
C ARG A 533 12.50 -12.87 -24.01
N ILE A 534 13.27 -11.83 -23.63
CA ILE A 534 14.48 -11.42 -24.36
C ILE A 534 15.55 -12.53 -24.34
N ALA A 535 15.70 -13.19 -23.21
CA ALA A 535 16.69 -14.27 -23.01
C ALA A 535 16.24 -15.65 -23.57
N ASN A 536 15.00 -15.77 -24.07
CA ASN A 536 14.36 -17.03 -24.43
C ASN A 536 14.33 -18.05 -23.28
N GLU A 537 14.15 -17.56 -22.04
CA GLU A 537 13.98 -18.38 -20.84
C GLU A 537 12.53 -18.79 -20.64
N PRO A 538 12.26 -19.80 -19.78
CA PRO A 538 10.90 -20.21 -19.42
C PRO A 538 10.06 -19.02 -18.91
N SER A 539 8.76 -19.00 -19.22
CA SER A 539 7.83 -17.95 -18.78
C SER A 539 7.71 -17.89 -17.26
N ILE A 540 7.16 -16.79 -16.74
CA ILE A 540 6.93 -16.64 -15.30
C ILE A 540 6.02 -17.73 -14.71
N GLY A 541 5.04 -18.24 -15.48
CA GLY A 541 4.19 -19.35 -15.05
C GLY A 541 4.96 -20.67 -14.91
N GLN A 542 5.93 -20.92 -15.82
CA GLN A 542 6.77 -22.11 -15.76
C GLN A 542 7.75 -22.13 -14.57
N VAL A 543 8.13 -20.97 -14.06
CA VAL A 543 8.96 -20.87 -12.83
C VAL A 543 8.26 -21.50 -11.63
N LEU A 544 6.93 -21.43 -11.61
CA LEU A 544 6.09 -21.90 -10.52
C LEU A 544 5.73 -23.40 -10.61
N GLU A 545 6.13 -24.11 -11.66
CA GLU A 545 5.85 -25.55 -11.80
C GLU A 545 6.50 -26.40 -10.70
N THR A 546 7.55 -25.88 -10.03
CA THR A 546 8.22 -26.53 -8.91
C THR A 546 7.64 -26.15 -7.54
N LEU A 547 6.65 -25.26 -7.49
CA LEU A 547 5.94 -24.93 -6.26
C LEU A 547 4.95 -26.05 -5.94
N GLU A 548 5.15 -26.73 -4.84
CA GLU A 548 4.21 -27.73 -4.33
C GLU A 548 2.95 -27.03 -3.83
N GLU A 549 1.80 -27.40 -4.38
CA GLU A 549 0.50 -26.93 -3.89
C GLU A 549 -0.11 -27.98 -2.96
N PRO A 550 -0.82 -27.58 -1.89
CA PRO A 550 -1.52 -28.55 -1.05
C PRO A 550 -2.63 -29.23 -1.86
N LEU A 551 -2.97 -30.46 -1.50
CA LEU A 551 -4.14 -31.14 -2.06
C LEU A 551 -5.45 -30.57 -1.51
N GLU A 552 -5.43 -30.16 -0.25
CA GLU A 552 -6.59 -29.58 0.43
C GLU A 552 -6.18 -28.39 1.29
N GLU A 553 -7.00 -27.36 1.29
CA GLU A 553 -6.92 -26.20 2.20
C GLU A 553 -8.30 -25.80 2.69
N ALA A 554 -8.39 -25.27 3.92
CA ALA A 554 -9.62 -24.71 4.47
C ALA A 554 -9.32 -23.59 5.45
N GLU A 555 -10.22 -22.58 5.48
CA GLU A 555 -10.27 -21.56 6.52
C GLU A 555 -11.68 -21.55 7.12
N VAL A 556 -11.77 -21.64 8.46
CA VAL A 556 -13.02 -21.46 9.17
C VAL A 556 -12.88 -20.43 10.29
N ARG A 557 -13.99 -19.79 10.64
CA ARG A 557 -14.05 -18.72 11.64
C ARG A 557 -14.95 -19.13 12.78
N LEU A 558 -14.39 -19.17 13.99
CA LEU A 558 -15.04 -19.56 15.24
C LEU A 558 -15.42 -18.29 16.00
N LYS A 559 -16.71 -18.01 16.14
CA LYS A 559 -17.18 -16.79 16.82
C LYS A 559 -16.94 -16.89 18.32
N ILE A 560 -16.37 -15.84 18.91
CA ILE A 560 -16.19 -15.70 20.37
C ILE A 560 -17.31 -14.80 20.91
N VAL A 561 -18.00 -15.23 21.97
CA VAL A 561 -19.07 -14.49 22.64
C VAL A 561 -18.59 -13.95 23.98
N ASP A 562 -17.34 -13.48 24.03
CA ASP A 562 -16.74 -12.87 25.23
C ASP A 562 -16.42 -11.40 24.96
N PRO A 563 -16.73 -10.46 25.89
CA PRO A 563 -16.33 -9.06 25.75
C PRO A 563 -14.81 -8.85 25.65
N ASP A 564 -14.02 -9.69 26.36
CA ASP A 564 -12.56 -9.75 26.25
C ASP A 564 -12.14 -10.95 25.39
N PHE A 565 -12.53 -10.90 24.12
CA PHE A 565 -12.27 -11.99 23.19
C PHE A 565 -10.77 -12.29 22.99
N LYS A 566 -9.88 -11.29 23.20
CA LYS A 566 -8.43 -11.47 23.09
C LYS A 566 -7.90 -12.36 24.23
N ALA A 567 -8.25 -12.04 25.46
CA ALA A 567 -7.83 -12.84 26.59
C ALA A 567 -8.44 -14.26 26.52
N TYR A 568 -9.74 -14.36 26.15
CA TYR A 568 -10.40 -15.65 25.99
C TYR A 568 -9.73 -16.51 24.91
N GLY A 569 -9.47 -15.94 23.73
CA GLY A 569 -8.80 -16.65 22.64
C GLY A 569 -7.35 -17.02 22.98
N GLY A 570 -6.65 -16.18 23.76
CA GLY A 570 -5.32 -16.52 24.30
C GLY A 570 -5.34 -17.78 25.15
N ASN A 571 -6.31 -17.91 26.07
CA ASN A 571 -6.47 -19.11 26.92
C ASN A 571 -6.79 -20.36 26.09
N VAL A 572 -7.58 -20.23 25.01
CA VAL A 572 -7.85 -21.36 24.09
C VAL A 572 -6.57 -21.82 23.38
N ILE A 573 -5.73 -20.89 22.92
CA ILE A 573 -4.45 -21.19 22.26
C ILE A 573 -3.48 -21.87 23.27
N GLU A 574 -3.41 -21.39 24.51
CA GLU A 574 -2.57 -21.94 25.54
C GLU A 574 -3.00 -23.39 25.89
N SER A 575 -4.31 -23.63 26.04
CA SER A 575 -4.84 -25.00 26.25
C SER A 575 -4.52 -25.94 25.07
N LEU A 576 -4.58 -25.42 23.80
CA LEU A 576 -4.19 -26.22 22.64
C LEU A 576 -2.70 -26.56 22.67
N LEU A 577 -1.84 -25.62 23.06
CA LEU A 577 -0.40 -25.82 23.15
C LEU A 577 -0.07 -26.89 24.23
N GLU A 578 -0.73 -26.82 25.38
CA GLU A 578 -0.58 -27.85 26.45
C GLU A 578 -0.98 -29.24 25.92
N THR A 579 -2.11 -29.32 25.21
CA THR A 579 -2.61 -30.59 24.65
C THR A 579 -1.68 -31.16 23.58
N VAL A 580 -1.17 -30.34 22.66
CA VAL A 580 -0.26 -30.77 21.58
C VAL A 580 1.11 -31.20 22.13
N ASN A 581 1.55 -30.62 23.25
CA ASN A 581 2.80 -31.01 23.91
C ASN A 581 2.68 -32.32 24.70
N ASP A 582 1.47 -32.78 24.96
CA ASP A 582 1.23 -34.10 25.54
C ASP A 582 1.29 -35.20 24.47
N THR A 583 2.46 -35.78 24.27
CA THR A 583 2.71 -36.80 23.23
C THR A 583 1.86 -38.06 23.38
N ASP A 584 1.28 -38.29 24.58
CA ASP A 584 0.40 -39.42 24.86
C ASP A 584 -1.08 -39.08 24.62
N HIS A 585 -1.39 -37.80 24.24
CA HIS A 585 -2.75 -37.39 23.99
C HIS A 585 -3.34 -38.08 22.73
N PRO A 586 -4.52 -38.70 22.83
CA PRO A 586 -5.04 -39.58 21.79
C PRO A 586 -5.34 -38.84 20.44
N LEU A 587 -5.61 -37.52 20.49
CA LEU A 587 -5.94 -36.75 19.29
C LEU A 587 -4.71 -36.19 18.58
N PHE A 588 -3.64 -35.82 19.29
CA PHE A 588 -2.51 -35.08 18.72
C PHE A 588 -1.16 -35.81 18.83
N GLY A 589 -1.18 -37.13 19.05
CA GLY A 589 0.06 -37.92 19.22
C GLY A 589 0.99 -37.96 17.98
N LYS A 590 0.52 -37.48 16.79
CA LYS A 590 1.31 -37.31 15.58
C LYS A 590 1.57 -35.83 15.21
N SER A 591 1.30 -34.97 16.18
CA SER A 591 1.35 -33.51 15.96
C SER A 591 2.44 -32.87 16.79
N SER A 592 2.97 -31.75 16.35
CA SER A 592 3.94 -30.94 17.08
C SER A 592 3.78 -29.46 16.75
N PRO A 593 4.07 -28.55 17.72
CA PRO A 593 4.11 -27.14 17.41
C PRO A 593 5.15 -26.85 16.32
N ALA A 594 4.85 -25.95 15.39
CA ALA A 594 5.83 -25.47 14.43
C ALA A 594 6.93 -24.66 15.14
N GLU A 595 8.15 -24.61 14.56
CA GLU A 595 9.26 -23.84 15.11
C GLU A 595 8.97 -22.32 15.08
N ASP A 596 8.31 -21.83 14.03
CA ASP A 596 7.96 -20.43 13.81
C ASP A 596 6.51 -20.15 14.23
N ASN A 597 6.26 -19.95 15.52
CA ASN A 597 4.94 -19.61 16.09
C ASN A 597 4.93 -18.19 16.65
N TYR A 598 4.75 -17.20 15.82
CA TYR A 598 4.66 -15.79 16.22
C TYR A 598 3.22 -15.28 16.39
N GLU A 599 2.24 -16.03 15.89
CA GLU A 599 0.82 -15.70 15.97
C GLU A 599 -0.02 -16.96 16.20
N GLY A 600 -0.73 -17.02 17.32
CA GLY A 600 -1.53 -18.19 17.64
C GLY A 600 -0.67 -19.45 17.83
N LEU A 601 -1.18 -20.59 17.37
CA LEU A 601 -0.47 -21.87 17.38
C LEU A 601 -0.62 -22.56 16.03
N ARG A 602 0.47 -22.66 15.27
CA ARG A 602 0.60 -23.53 14.11
C ARG A 602 1.09 -24.89 14.57
N VAL A 603 0.36 -25.91 14.19
CA VAL A 603 0.61 -27.31 14.56
C VAL A 603 0.92 -28.08 13.28
N CYS A 604 2.07 -28.72 13.23
CA CYS A 604 2.46 -29.64 12.16
C CYS A 604 1.90 -31.03 12.48
N VAL A 605 1.33 -31.69 11.46
CA VAL A 605 0.70 -33.01 11.56
C VAL A 605 1.45 -33.98 10.63
N ASP A 606 1.87 -35.14 11.14
CA ASP A 606 2.41 -36.21 10.31
C ASP A 606 1.25 -37.03 9.69
N GLU A 607 1.03 -36.86 8.40
CA GLU A 607 -0.05 -37.52 7.66
C GLU A 607 0.35 -38.92 7.15
N GLY A 608 1.57 -39.38 7.47
CA GLY A 608 2.12 -40.65 7.04
C GLY A 608 2.79 -40.60 5.65
N ASP A 609 3.56 -41.65 5.34
CA ASP A 609 4.30 -41.79 4.07
C ASP A 609 5.19 -40.59 3.69
N GLY A 610 5.61 -39.80 4.71
CA GLY A 610 6.42 -38.60 4.54
C GLY A 610 5.61 -37.33 4.20
N ASN A 611 4.30 -37.44 4.10
CA ASN A 611 3.39 -36.30 3.92
C ASN A 611 3.19 -35.54 5.24
N LYS A 612 2.98 -34.22 5.14
CA LYS A 612 2.76 -33.35 6.27
C LYS A 612 1.60 -32.42 5.99
N GLY A 613 0.72 -32.34 6.97
CA GLY A 613 -0.30 -31.30 7.04
C GLY A 613 0.01 -30.31 8.17
N TRP A 614 -0.79 -29.27 8.25
CA TRP A 614 -0.77 -28.36 9.39
C TRP A 614 -2.13 -27.70 9.59
N PHE A 615 -2.35 -27.25 10.82
CA PHE A 615 -3.40 -26.29 11.10
C PHE A 615 -2.85 -25.15 11.96
N LEU A 616 -3.49 -23.96 11.86
CA LEU A 616 -3.14 -22.77 12.62
C LEU A 616 -4.39 -22.22 13.27
N LEU A 617 -4.43 -22.20 14.62
CA LEU A 617 -5.46 -21.53 15.39
C LEU A 617 -4.95 -20.19 15.91
N ARG A 618 -5.60 -19.07 15.54
CA ARG A 618 -5.21 -17.73 15.95
C ARG A 618 -6.41 -16.82 16.22
N CYS A 619 -6.23 -15.79 17.04
CA CYS A 619 -7.23 -14.73 17.18
C CYS A 619 -7.22 -13.79 15.97
N SER A 620 -8.42 -13.36 15.53
CA SER A 620 -8.51 -12.23 14.59
C SER A 620 -7.92 -10.95 15.20
N LEU A 621 -7.33 -10.11 14.36
CA LEU A 621 -6.78 -8.81 14.80
C LEU A 621 -7.89 -7.84 15.26
N HIS A 622 -9.06 -7.91 14.65
CA HIS A 622 -10.11 -6.91 14.77
C HIS A 622 -11.44 -7.44 15.28
N ASP A 623 -11.80 -8.66 14.91
CA ASP A 623 -13.13 -9.23 15.17
C ASP A 623 -13.12 -10.24 16.32
N PRO A 624 -14.25 -10.42 17.03
CA PRO A 624 -14.36 -11.41 18.10
C PRO A 624 -14.50 -12.83 17.51
N VAL A 625 -13.45 -13.26 16.78
CA VAL A 625 -13.38 -14.59 16.18
C VAL A 625 -11.98 -15.18 16.34
N MET A 626 -11.91 -16.50 16.45
CA MET A 626 -10.68 -17.24 16.14
C MET A 626 -10.75 -17.71 14.69
N VAL A 627 -9.62 -17.67 14.01
CA VAL A 627 -9.46 -18.17 12.65
C VAL A 627 -8.66 -19.45 12.72
N LEU A 628 -9.17 -20.48 12.06
CA LEU A 628 -8.53 -21.79 11.99
C LEU A 628 -8.28 -22.09 10.51
N ASN A 629 -7.02 -22.17 10.15
CA ASN A 629 -6.55 -22.51 8.81
C ASN A 629 -6.02 -23.95 8.82
N PHE A 630 -6.27 -24.68 7.72
CA PHE A 630 -5.76 -26.04 7.50
C PHE A 630 -5.09 -26.13 6.14
N GLU A 631 -4.09 -26.99 6.03
CA GLU A 631 -3.46 -27.41 4.79
C GLU A 631 -3.06 -28.88 4.89
N SER A 632 -3.33 -29.67 3.85
CA SER A 632 -3.01 -31.09 3.80
C SER A 632 -2.38 -31.48 2.47
N GLN A 633 -1.44 -32.43 2.52
CA GLN A 633 -0.80 -33.07 1.37
C GLN A 633 -1.50 -34.36 0.94
N VAL A 634 -2.53 -34.80 1.68
CA VAL A 634 -3.28 -36.02 1.39
C VAL A 634 -4.77 -35.72 1.23
N SER A 635 -5.44 -36.53 0.41
CA SER A 635 -6.90 -36.42 0.25
C SER A 635 -7.63 -36.82 1.52
N GLY A 636 -8.54 -35.98 2.01
CA GLY A 636 -9.26 -36.18 3.26
C GLY A 636 -8.50 -35.72 4.50
N GLY A 637 -7.27 -35.22 4.37
CA GLY A 637 -6.44 -34.81 5.50
C GLY A 637 -7.00 -33.61 6.27
N VAL A 638 -7.56 -32.62 5.57
CA VAL A 638 -8.27 -31.49 6.20
C VAL A 638 -9.44 -32.00 7.06
N LYS A 639 -10.20 -32.99 6.56
CA LYS A 639 -11.30 -33.58 7.30
C LYS A 639 -10.82 -34.25 8.59
N ILE A 640 -9.73 -35.02 8.52
CA ILE A 640 -9.14 -35.72 9.69
C ILE A 640 -8.69 -34.69 10.75
N MET A 641 -7.91 -33.67 10.34
CA MET A 641 -7.47 -32.60 11.26
C MET A 641 -8.65 -31.84 11.86
N ALA A 642 -9.70 -31.57 11.07
CA ALA A 642 -10.90 -30.89 11.56
C ALA A 642 -11.69 -31.77 12.55
N GLU A 643 -11.72 -33.11 12.37
CA GLU A 643 -12.31 -34.04 13.33
C GLU A 643 -11.55 -34.04 14.65
N GLU A 644 -10.21 -34.07 14.63
CA GLU A 644 -9.35 -34.01 15.82
C GLU A 644 -9.53 -32.70 16.59
N VAL A 645 -9.44 -31.57 15.90
CA VAL A 645 -9.64 -30.24 16.49
C VAL A 645 -11.07 -30.09 17.03
N GLY A 646 -12.07 -30.55 16.26
CA GLY A 646 -13.48 -30.52 16.67
C GLY A 646 -13.74 -31.38 17.94
N ALA A 647 -13.15 -32.56 18.02
CA ALA A 647 -13.24 -33.42 19.20
C ALA A 647 -12.58 -32.77 20.44
N TRP A 648 -11.39 -32.18 20.26
CA TRP A 648 -10.70 -31.43 21.30
C TRP A 648 -11.53 -30.22 21.79
N LEU A 649 -12.12 -29.44 20.88
CA LEU A 649 -12.98 -28.29 21.25
C LEU A 649 -14.20 -28.73 22.10
N ILE A 650 -14.76 -29.90 21.82
CA ILE A 650 -15.87 -30.49 22.58
C ILE A 650 -15.38 -30.91 23.98
N ASP A 651 -14.26 -31.62 24.06
CA ASP A 651 -13.70 -32.14 25.31
C ASP A 651 -13.36 -30.99 26.28
N GLN A 652 -12.73 -29.94 25.78
CA GLN A 652 -12.37 -28.76 26.56
C GLN A 652 -13.56 -27.87 26.95
N ASN A 653 -14.73 -28.06 26.30
CA ASN A 653 -15.98 -27.37 26.61
C ASN A 653 -15.86 -25.82 26.66
N PHE A 654 -15.26 -25.22 25.63
CA PHE A 654 -15.14 -23.76 25.53
C PHE A 654 -16.50 -23.11 25.28
N SER A 655 -17.27 -22.86 26.34
CA SER A 655 -18.69 -22.42 26.28
C SER A 655 -18.94 -21.08 25.58
N LYS A 656 -17.90 -20.26 25.35
CA LYS A 656 -18.00 -18.95 24.65
C LYS A 656 -17.43 -18.99 23.22
N LEU A 657 -17.08 -20.17 22.69
CA LEU A 657 -16.56 -20.37 21.35
C LEU A 657 -17.56 -21.18 20.52
N ASP A 658 -18.00 -20.64 19.39
CA ASP A 658 -18.87 -21.34 18.45
C ASP A 658 -18.00 -22.18 17.48
N ALA A 659 -17.95 -23.50 17.74
CA ALA A 659 -17.21 -24.47 16.95
C ALA A 659 -17.99 -25.05 15.75
N SER A 660 -19.20 -24.55 15.46
CA SER A 660 -20.09 -25.12 14.43
C SER A 660 -19.44 -25.17 13.04
N ALA A 661 -18.60 -24.16 12.70
CA ALA A 661 -17.90 -24.09 11.43
C ALA A 661 -16.85 -25.22 11.26
N VAL A 662 -16.16 -25.62 12.33
CA VAL A 662 -15.24 -26.77 12.27
C VAL A 662 -16.02 -28.07 12.08
N HIS A 663 -17.12 -28.21 12.81
CA HIS A 663 -17.97 -29.41 12.70
C HIS A 663 -18.55 -29.58 11.30
N ALA A 664 -18.81 -28.48 10.57
CA ALA A 664 -19.30 -28.53 9.20
C ALA A 664 -18.28 -29.15 8.23
N LEU A 665 -16.97 -29.02 8.46
CA LEU A 665 -15.93 -29.55 7.58
C LEU A 665 -15.92 -31.08 7.52
N TYR A 666 -16.31 -31.78 8.59
CA TYR A 666 -16.23 -33.23 8.66
C TYR A 666 -17.59 -33.95 8.79
N ARG A 667 -18.67 -33.22 9.08
CA ARG A 667 -20.01 -33.77 9.18
C ARG A 667 -20.82 -33.73 7.88
N THR A 668 -20.27 -33.16 6.82
CA THR A 668 -20.91 -33.19 5.49
C THR A 668 -20.83 -34.59 4.91
N PRO A 669 -21.94 -35.18 4.39
CA PRO A 669 -22.01 -36.55 3.93
C PRO A 669 -21.10 -36.84 2.74
#